data_2f30edf8ee34808e1146a5315b3e9b26
#
_entry.id   2f30edf8ee34808e1146a5315b3e9b26
#
_cell.length_a   1.000
_cell.length_b   1.000
_cell.length_c   1.000
_cell.angle_alpha   90.00
_cell.angle_beta   90.00
_cell.angle_gamma   90.00
#
_symmetry.space_group_name_H-M   'P 1'
#
loop_
_entity.id
_entity.type
_entity.pdbx_description
1 polymer ?
#
loop_
_entity_poly.entity_id
_entity_poly.type
_entity_poly.pdbx_seq_one_letter_code
_entity_poly.pdbx_strand_id
1 'polypeptide(L)'
;MRHLLPLSLRAAGLCSRVHPFKFVIGGLLLLGMIILGSAATHTLMNIRQHNTLLEQRTYEVPWSFMQLRQEMGRFLDAVRLLHAGAIGQDELALRYDILWSRIPILLNSPLRDSLGDRPDLWLLVGQIDTRVRGVEQQVADLQPGSPDYRFILAELTPYLEPLSRTVTASMHDNVRFYAQYDQAYRQLGKRLSIQIVSLFITFALLLLLLLRELRRYWIQQLRDPLTGLPNRFALQRGTAPMIEQKTPFSVTVLELKDLPEYHHRFGFEVADRLLQAFSRHLQQSLQAHEFIALPWQEKVVVVGRGVVSLEEVRAQLSRFRQALADKISIDAHDFYMTPIMGVVLYPADADNLVDLLARGELALALCRRERLPYVFFDPSLLKEMSRRHQLARDLPAALDSSNLSLQLQPLIEWPSGLCRGLQALWSWHHPGFGIISTTELIRVTEQYQLSERLFMWLLQQICRQLPGWQEPGASSLFVSLQVPPALFRPGLEQVILPVLRQHGLSTDALVLDIDEDMVTQDSRETLAVMAGLRAAGIRMALTEFGSGCSAWGTLSQLPISWLKLDATFCSGIEREGEPRRRLKTLFALARVLQQPLICCGVQHAAELEVLEEMGQPLLVQGDAVGEVLSAEEVGSWLRHRQPR
;
A
#
# COMPACT_ATOMS: atom_id res chain seq x y z
N MET A 1 -22.35 -9.58 27.02
CA MET A 1 -21.85 -8.22 26.72
C MET A 1 -20.44 -8.05 27.25
N ARG A 2 -19.41 -8.53 26.54
CA ARG A 2 -17.96 -8.25 26.71
C ARG A 2 -17.23 -9.06 25.66
N HIS A 3 -17.11 -8.56 24.43
CA HIS A 3 -16.12 -8.98 23.40
C HIS A 3 -16.45 -8.29 22.08
N LEU A 4 -16.24 -6.98 22.02
CA LEU A 4 -16.09 -6.23 20.76
C LEU A 4 -15.29 -4.97 21.10
N LEU A 5 -13.96 -5.09 21.12
CA LEU A 5 -13.05 -3.95 21.02
C LEU A 5 -12.42 -4.01 19.64
N PRO A 6 -12.42 -2.89 18.90
CA PRO A 6 -12.07 -2.87 17.50
C PRO A 6 -10.57 -3.07 17.25
N LEU A 7 -10.25 -3.77 16.19
CA LEU A 7 -8.92 -4.06 15.61
C LEU A 7 -8.05 -2.82 15.31
N SER A 8 -8.57 -1.60 15.51
CA SER A 8 -7.85 -0.34 15.30
C SER A 8 -6.76 -0.02 16.32
N LEU A 9 -6.72 -0.71 17.48
CA LEU A 9 -5.72 -0.46 18.53
C LEU A 9 -4.45 -1.33 18.44
N ARG A 10 -4.42 -2.35 17.58
CA ARG A 10 -3.20 -3.13 17.33
C ARG A 10 -2.29 -2.52 16.25
N ALA A 11 -2.81 -1.64 15.41
CA ALA A 11 -1.99 -0.83 14.48
C ALA A 11 -1.17 0.26 15.19
N ALA A 12 -1.54 0.64 16.42
CA ALA A 12 -0.79 1.60 17.23
C ALA A 12 0.52 1.05 17.83
N GLY A 13 0.71 -0.27 17.85
CA GLY A 13 1.92 -0.92 18.37
C GLY A 13 3.13 -0.86 17.44
N LEU A 14 2.94 -0.61 16.14
CA LEU A 14 4.03 -0.48 15.17
C LEU A 14 4.58 0.94 15.07
N CYS A 15 3.90 1.93 15.61
CA CYS A 15 4.37 3.32 15.71
C CYS A 15 5.37 3.58 16.88
N SER A 16 5.65 2.59 17.74
CA SER A 16 6.42 2.77 18.99
C SER A 16 7.94 2.70 18.83
N ARG A 17 8.50 2.66 17.62
CA ARG A 17 9.97 2.80 17.41
C ARG A 17 10.40 4.15 16.82
N VAL A 18 9.56 5.16 16.85
CA VAL A 18 10.04 6.54 16.68
C VAL A 18 10.70 6.91 18.00
N HIS A 19 12.04 6.95 18.04
CA HIS A 19 12.81 7.26 19.25
C HIS A 19 12.24 8.52 19.92
N PRO A 20 11.68 8.46 21.15
CA PRO A 20 11.14 9.62 21.85
C PRO A 20 12.17 10.75 21.98
N PHE A 21 13.45 10.41 21.92
CA PHE A 21 14.59 11.30 21.92
C PHE A 21 14.57 12.36 20.79
N LYS A 22 14.01 12.03 19.60
CA LYS A 22 13.94 12.99 18.48
C LYS A 22 12.89 14.07 18.67
N PHE A 23 11.73 13.72 19.24
CA PHE A 23 10.71 14.70 19.60
C PHE A 23 11.20 15.63 20.70
N VAL A 24 11.96 15.09 21.65
CA VAL A 24 12.59 15.88 22.73
C VAL A 24 13.61 16.86 22.12
N ILE A 25 14.47 16.45 21.20
CA ILE A 25 15.43 17.34 20.54
C ILE A 25 14.70 18.42 19.71
N GLY A 26 13.71 18.06 18.91
CA GLY A 26 12.91 19.00 18.14
C GLY A 26 12.19 20.03 19.03
N GLY A 27 11.62 19.56 20.14
CA GLY A 27 10.97 20.42 21.15
C GLY A 27 11.95 21.35 21.84
N LEU A 28 13.15 20.87 22.21
CA LEU A 28 14.21 21.69 22.79
C LEU A 28 14.73 22.76 21.82
N LEU A 29 14.90 22.44 20.55
CA LEU A 29 15.31 23.40 19.52
C LEU A 29 14.23 24.48 19.29
N LEU A 30 12.96 24.08 19.27
CA LEU A 30 11.84 25.00 19.15
C LEU A 30 11.74 25.95 20.37
N LEU A 31 11.89 25.41 21.56
CA LEU A 31 11.94 26.19 22.79
C LEU A 31 13.14 27.14 22.79
N GLY A 32 14.31 26.67 22.34
CA GLY A 32 15.51 27.49 22.18
C GLY A 32 15.29 28.65 21.20
N MET A 33 14.60 28.43 20.09
CA MET A 33 14.23 29.48 19.13
C MET A 33 13.31 30.53 19.75
N ILE A 34 12.32 30.13 20.53
CA ILE A 34 11.40 31.04 21.21
C ILE A 34 12.16 31.90 22.21
N ILE A 35 13.04 31.29 23.02
CA ILE A 35 13.85 32.04 24.03
C ILE A 35 14.80 33.00 23.33
N LEU A 36 15.53 32.58 22.29
CA LEU A 36 16.44 33.42 21.54
C LEU A 36 15.72 34.56 20.81
N GLY A 37 14.56 34.30 20.22
CA GLY A 37 13.72 35.29 19.57
C GLY A 37 13.22 36.36 20.57
N SER A 38 12.74 35.93 21.74
CA SER A 38 12.32 36.84 22.82
C SER A 38 13.48 37.67 23.35
N ALA A 39 14.66 37.05 23.54
CA ALA A 39 15.86 37.77 23.98
C ALA A 39 16.32 38.79 22.93
N ALA A 40 16.27 38.48 21.64
CA ALA A 40 16.62 39.39 20.55
C ALA A 40 15.66 40.57 20.46
N THR A 41 14.35 40.33 20.59
CA THR A 41 13.34 41.41 20.61
C THR A 41 13.52 42.32 21.81
N HIS A 42 13.80 41.78 23.00
CA HIS A 42 14.10 42.55 24.18
C HIS A 42 15.36 43.42 24.01
N THR A 43 16.43 42.84 23.42
CA THR A 43 17.66 43.61 23.13
C THR A 43 17.41 44.73 22.12
N LEU A 44 16.60 44.48 21.09
CA LEU A 44 16.21 45.47 20.10
C LEU A 44 15.39 46.62 20.72
N MET A 45 14.47 46.32 21.63
CA MET A 45 13.70 47.33 22.39
C MET A 45 14.64 48.20 23.24
N ASN A 46 15.59 47.58 23.93
CA ASN A 46 16.59 48.34 24.72
C ASN A 46 17.45 49.24 23.83
N ILE A 47 17.86 48.81 22.65
CA ILE A 47 18.59 49.65 21.69
C ILE A 47 17.74 50.85 21.25
N ARG A 48 16.44 50.65 20.98
CA ARG A 48 15.51 51.74 20.63
C ARG A 48 15.36 52.76 21.75
N GLN A 49 15.14 52.32 22.99
CA GLN A 49 15.02 53.20 24.15
C GLN A 49 16.31 54.02 24.38
N HIS A 50 17.45 53.37 24.22
CA HIS A 50 18.74 54.09 24.35
C HIS A 50 18.95 55.12 23.24
N ASN A 51 18.52 54.86 22.02
CA ASN A 51 18.63 55.83 20.91
C ASN A 51 17.78 57.11 21.17
N THR A 52 16.54 56.95 21.63
CA THR A 52 15.66 58.10 21.94
C THR A 52 16.21 58.96 23.08
N LEU A 53 16.77 58.33 24.12
CA LEU A 53 17.40 59.05 25.22
C LEU A 53 18.70 59.77 24.78
N LEU A 54 19.46 59.19 23.88
CA LEU A 54 20.65 59.80 23.29
C LEU A 54 20.29 61.04 22.50
N GLU A 55 19.28 60.95 21.63
CA GLU A 55 18.86 62.05 20.76
C GLU A 55 18.40 63.25 21.57
N GLN A 56 17.60 63.05 22.59
CA GLN A 56 17.10 64.13 23.49
C GLN A 56 18.24 64.75 24.26
N ARG A 57 19.11 63.99 24.93
CA ARG A 57 20.17 64.59 25.77
C ARG A 57 21.28 65.24 24.97
N THR A 58 21.57 64.75 23.81
CA THR A 58 22.78 65.14 23.07
C THR A 58 22.60 66.39 22.24
N TYR A 59 21.44 66.52 21.60
CA TYR A 59 21.16 67.63 20.69
C TYR A 59 20.21 68.65 21.24
N GLU A 60 19.14 68.31 21.88
CA GLU A 60 18.09 69.21 22.27
C GLU A 60 18.50 70.13 23.46
N VAL A 61 19.17 69.57 24.45
CA VAL A 61 19.54 70.29 25.65
C VAL A 61 20.59 71.37 25.40
N PRO A 62 21.78 71.05 24.88
CA PRO A 62 22.79 72.13 24.63
C PRO A 62 22.32 73.18 23.63
N TRP A 63 21.54 72.74 22.63
CA TRP A 63 20.99 73.64 21.63
C TRP A 63 20.03 74.65 22.23
N SER A 64 19.18 74.27 23.12
CA SER A 64 18.19 75.11 23.76
C SER A 64 18.85 76.14 24.67
N PHE A 65 19.86 75.76 25.45
CA PHE A 65 20.65 76.66 26.25
C PHE A 65 21.51 77.61 25.41
N MET A 66 22.06 77.15 24.31
CA MET A 66 22.83 77.99 23.38
C MET A 66 21.94 79.07 22.73
N GLN A 67 20.71 78.65 22.32
CA GLN A 67 19.74 79.63 21.79
C GLN A 67 19.36 80.73 22.83
N LEU A 68 19.06 80.28 24.08
CA LEU A 68 18.76 81.25 25.12
C LEU A 68 19.91 82.23 25.33
N ARG A 69 21.15 81.76 25.38
CA ARG A 69 22.34 82.64 25.49
C ARG A 69 22.45 83.63 24.31
N GLN A 70 22.23 83.08 23.08
CA GLN A 70 22.35 83.90 21.85
C GLN A 70 21.28 84.99 21.80
N GLU A 71 20.01 84.70 22.12
CA GLU A 71 18.94 85.65 22.10
C GLU A 71 19.10 86.68 23.23
N MET A 72 19.59 86.29 24.43
CA MET A 72 19.91 87.23 25.50
C MET A 72 21.04 88.19 25.08
N GLY A 73 22.09 87.68 24.41
CA GLY A 73 23.14 88.52 23.85
C GLY A 73 22.65 89.51 22.82
N ARG A 74 21.82 89.06 21.86
CA ARG A 74 21.19 89.90 20.84
C ARG A 74 20.29 90.97 21.43
N PHE A 75 19.54 90.63 22.47
CA PHE A 75 18.71 91.55 23.16
C PHE A 75 19.57 92.67 23.86
N LEU A 76 20.62 92.25 24.59
CA LEU A 76 21.51 93.26 25.26
C LEU A 76 22.24 94.10 24.25
N ASP A 77 22.61 93.63 23.10
CA ASP A 77 23.19 94.41 22.02
C ASP A 77 22.16 95.39 21.42
N ALA A 78 20.90 94.91 21.24
CA ALA A 78 19.82 95.78 20.81
C ALA A 78 19.56 96.97 21.80
N VAL A 79 19.64 96.69 23.12
CA VAL A 79 19.54 97.77 24.16
C VAL A 79 20.66 98.78 23.97
N ARG A 80 21.89 98.39 23.70
CA ARG A 80 23.05 99.25 23.42
C ARG A 80 22.86 100.10 22.14
N LEU A 81 22.39 99.39 21.06
CA LEU A 81 22.17 100.04 19.76
C LEU A 81 21.02 101.04 19.78
N LEU A 82 19.95 100.79 20.55
CA LEU A 82 18.88 101.74 20.75
C LEU A 82 19.37 102.99 21.49
N HIS A 83 20.17 102.82 22.57
CA HIS A 83 20.78 103.91 23.28
C HIS A 83 21.66 104.77 22.36
N ALA A 84 22.40 104.15 21.43
CA ALA A 84 23.20 104.82 20.41
C ALA A 84 22.37 105.45 19.27
N GLY A 85 21.04 105.25 19.24
CA GLY A 85 20.13 105.73 18.19
C GLY A 85 20.28 104.93 16.86
N ALA A 86 20.89 103.71 16.87
CA ALA A 86 21.13 102.90 15.69
C ALA A 86 19.95 102.03 15.31
N ILE A 87 19.01 101.75 16.22
CA ILE A 87 17.80 100.98 15.97
C ILE A 87 16.58 101.67 16.56
N GLY A 88 15.37 101.28 16.11
CA GLY A 88 14.09 101.78 16.64
C GLY A 88 13.57 100.92 17.80
N GLN A 89 12.53 101.47 18.51
CA GLN A 89 11.88 100.81 19.64
C GLN A 89 11.26 99.44 19.22
N ASP A 90 10.70 99.36 18.01
CA ASP A 90 10.06 98.14 17.51
C ASP A 90 11.05 96.96 17.40
N GLU A 91 12.28 97.27 16.98
CA GLU A 91 13.33 96.21 16.90
C GLU A 91 13.76 95.77 18.31
N LEU A 92 13.87 96.63 19.27
CA LEU A 92 14.13 96.29 20.67
C LEU A 92 13.01 95.43 21.25
N ALA A 93 11.76 95.81 21.05
CA ALA A 93 10.61 95.10 21.52
C ALA A 93 10.57 93.68 20.92
N LEU A 94 10.83 93.56 19.61
CA LEU A 94 10.93 92.26 18.94
C LEU A 94 12.04 91.34 19.57
N ARG A 95 13.20 91.90 19.89
CA ARG A 95 14.29 91.17 20.52
C ARG A 95 13.95 90.73 21.95
N TYR A 96 13.21 91.60 22.68
CA TYR A 96 12.70 91.22 23.99
C TYR A 96 11.68 90.09 23.92
N ASP A 97 10.69 90.18 23.02
CA ASP A 97 9.68 89.16 22.82
C ASP A 97 10.27 87.79 22.44
N ILE A 98 11.26 87.79 21.55
CA ILE A 98 11.99 86.57 21.18
C ILE A 98 12.69 86.02 22.42
N LEU A 99 13.44 86.78 23.18
CA LEU A 99 14.10 86.35 24.40
C LEU A 99 13.08 85.84 25.43
N TRP A 100 12.02 86.59 25.67
CA TRP A 100 10.98 86.24 26.60
C TRP A 100 10.28 84.92 26.22
N SER A 101 9.95 84.69 24.93
CA SER A 101 9.29 83.48 24.44
C SER A 101 10.17 82.20 24.58
N ARG A 102 11.50 82.33 24.61
CA ARG A 102 12.42 81.21 24.74
C ARG A 102 12.47 80.63 26.16
N ILE A 103 12.25 81.36 27.17
CA ILE A 103 12.38 80.94 28.56
C ILE A 103 11.28 79.93 28.95
N PRO A 104 9.97 80.20 28.69
CA PRO A 104 8.91 79.23 28.97
C PRO A 104 9.10 77.90 28.20
N ILE A 105 9.62 77.99 26.98
CA ILE A 105 9.92 76.75 26.17
C ILE A 105 10.93 75.84 26.91
N LEU A 106 11.96 76.44 27.52
CA LEU A 106 12.93 75.71 28.33
C LEU A 106 12.30 75.19 29.63
N LEU A 107 11.58 75.99 30.37
CA LEU A 107 11.03 75.67 31.69
C LEU A 107 9.95 74.59 31.64
N ASN A 108 9.14 74.56 30.56
CA ASN A 108 8.02 73.66 30.37
C ASN A 108 8.36 72.45 29.46
N SER A 109 9.61 72.31 29.00
CA SER A 109 10.04 71.25 28.11
C SER A 109 10.18 69.89 28.84
N PRO A 110 9.89 68.79 28.18
CA PRO A 110 10.26 67.40 28.64
C PRO A 110 11.76 67.23 28.94
N LEU A 111 12.59 68.21 28.47
CA LEU A 111 14.01 68.23 28.76
C LEU A 111 14.31 68.39 30.28
N ARG A 112 13.37 68.87 31.07
CA ARG A 112 13.51 68.95 32.52
C ARG A 112 13.66 67.56 33.17
N ASP A 113 12.86 66.57 32.69
CA ASP A 113 12.90 65.19 33.20
C ASP A 113 14.17 64.47 32.74
N SER A 114 14.69 64.87 31.59
CA SER A 114 15.89 64.24 31.03
C SER A 114 17.21 64.73 31.66
N LEU A 115 17.21 65.86 32.30
CA LEU A 115 18.39 66.45 33.00
C LEU A 115 18.43 66.12 34.49
N GLY A 116 17.44 65.41 35.04
CA GLY A 116 17.23 64.81 36.39
C GLY A 116 17.98 65.39 37.61
N ASP A 117 19.28 65.55 37.52
CA ASP A 117 20.17 65.79 38.63
C ASP A 117 20.89 67.16 38.59
N ARG A 118 20.39 68.14 37.81
CA ARG A 118 21.01 69.45 37.67
C ARG A 118 20.06 70.57 38.06
N PRO A 119 19.65 70.68 39.35
CA PRO A 119 18.74 71.72 39.83
C PRO A 119 19.33 73.09 39.69
N ASP A 120 20.67 73.24 39.70
CA ASP A 120 21.42 74.47 39.48
C ASP A 120 21.10 75.11 38.12
N LEU A 121 20.91 74.39 37.08
CA LEU A 121 20.59 74.90 35.75
C LEU A 121 19.19 75.48 35.67
N TRP A 122 18.22 74.79 36.23
CA TRP A 122 16.82 75.26 36.28
C TRP A 122 16.65 76.44 37.17
N LEU A 123 17.42 76.52 38.26
CA LEU A 123 17.45 77.67 39.14
C LEU A 123 18.01 78.94 38.41
N LEU A 124 19.09 78.75 37.58
CA LEU A 124 19.64 79.78 36.75
C LEU A 124 18.60 80.29 35.72
N VAL A 125 17.91 79.40 34.99
CA VAL A 125 16.87 79.76 34.01
C VAL A 125 15.71 80.51 34.72
N GLY A 126 15.27 80.04 35.89
CA GLY A 126 14.23 80.65 36.68
C GLY A 126 14.62 82.09 37.17
N GLN A 127 15.90 82.25 37.55
CA GLN A 127 16.43 83.61 37.89
C GLN A 127 16.44 84.48 36.65
N ILE A 128 16.84 84.01 35.49
CA ILE A 128 16.79 84.74 34.21
C ILE A 128 15.34 85.13 33.88
N ASP A 129 14.38 84.17 33.99
CA ASP A 129 12.95 84.45 33.78
C ASP A 129 12.46 85.64 34.67
N THR A 130 12.79 85.60 35.97
CA THR A 130 12.39 86.59 36.91
C THR A 130 12.99 87.96 36.56
N ARG A 131 14.25 88.01 36.14
CA ARG A 131 14.93 89.27 35.76
C ARG A 131 14.45 89.83 34.42
N VAL A 132 14.24 88.95 33.41
CA VAL A 132 13.70 89.36 32.09
C VAL A 132 12.31 89.94 32.26
N ARG A 133 11.45 89.38 33.08
CA ARG A 133 10.14 89.94 33.42
C ARG A 133 10.24 91.24 34.21
N GLY A 134 11.25 91.36 35.11
CA GLY A 134 11.46 92.54 35.92
C GLY A 134 11.88 93.75 35.13
N VAL A 135 12.40 93.64 33.92
CA VAL A 135 12.81 94.73 33.05
C VAL A 135 11.78 95.06 31.94
N GLU A 136 10.61 94.43 31.91
CA GLU A 136 9.59 94.55 30.87
C GLU A 136 9.13 95.97 30.68
N GLN A 137 8.77 96.65 31.80
CA GLN A 137 8.28 98.03 31.77
C GLN A 137 9.36 98.97 31.31
N GLN A 138 10.63 98.79 31.78
CA GLN A 138 11.75 99.67 31.38
C GLN A 138 12.09 99.47 29.90
N VAL A 139 11.92 98.28 29.35
CA VAL A 139 12.12 97.99 27.91
C VAL A 139 11.04 98.70 27.08
N ALA A 140 9.79 98.70 27.53
CA ALA A 140 8.67 99.37 26.85
C ALA A 140 8.84 100.85 26.80
N ASP A 141 9.38 101.49 27.88
CA ASP A 141 9.53 102.92 28.04
C ASP A 141 10.91 103.45 27.57
N LEU A 142 11.83 102.55 27.12
CA LEU A 142 13.21 102.92 26.79
C LEU A 142 13.27 103.81 25.51
N GLN A 143 13.88 104.99 25.61
CA GLN A 143 14.12 105.87 24.45
C GLN A 143 15.62 106.05 24.18
N PRO A 144 16.00 106.45 22.96
CA PRO A 144 17.41 106.76 22.65
C PRO A 144 17.97 107.84 23.60
N GLY A 145 19.14 107.46 24.19
CA GLY A 145 19.78 108.35 25.15
C GLY A 145 19.29 108.27 26.60
N SER A 146 18.24 107.50 26.90
CA SER A 146 17.74 107.30 28.28
C SER A 146 18.81 106.64 29.17
N PRO A 147 18.97 107.04 30.43
CA PRO A 147 19.89 106.40 31.37
C PRO A 147 19.47 105.04 31.80
N ASP A 148 18.20 104.64 31.57
CA ASP A 148 17.59 103.38 32.01
C ASP A 148 18.20 102.16 31.30
N TYR A 149 18.87 102.37 30.18
CA TYR A 149 19.60 101.30 29.49
C TYR A 149 20.63 100.62 30.42
N ARG A 150 21.25 101.44 31.35
CA ARG A 150 22.26 100.89 32.29
C ARG A 150 21.61 99.92 33.29
N PHE A 151 20.38 100.22 33.68
CA PHE A 151 19.64 99.33 34.57
C PHE A 151 19.39 97.96 33.89
N ILE A 152 18.87 97.96 32.66
CA ILE A 152 18.61 96.74 31.92
C ILE A 152 19.90 95.95 31.72
N LEU A 153 21.00 96.57 31.31
CA LEU A 153 22.30 95.97 31.16
C LEU A 153 22.83 95.42 32.50
N ALA A 154 22.69 96.14 33.61
CA ALA A 154 23.15 95.72 34.92
C ALA A 154 22.40 94.48 35.44
N GLU A 155 21.10 94.36 35.15
CA GLU A 155 20.26 93.24 35.58
C GLU A 155 20.50 91.99 34.81
N LEU A 156 20.78 92.06 33.49
CA LEU A 156 20.84 90.87 32.65
C LEU A 156 22.27 90.43 32.22
N THR A 157 23.21 91.39 32.10
CA THR A 157 24.59 91.06 31.69
C THR A 157 25.28 90.01 32.60
N PRO A 158 25.07 90.07 33.95
CA PRO A 158 25.67 89.06 34.84
C PRO A 158 25.33 87.65 34.57
N TYR A 159 24.18 87.39 33.87
CA TYR A 159 23.73 86.03 33.54
C TYR A 159 24.32 85.43 32.25
N LEU A 160 24.96 86.29 31.39
CA LEU A 160 25.60 85.82 30.15
C LEU A 160 26.77 84.82 30.39
N GLU A 161 27.60 85.14 31.36
CA GLU A 161 28.74 84.32 31.68
C GLU A 161 28.37 82.97 32.34
N PRO A 162 27.49 82.94 33.36
CA PRO A 162 26.94 81.72 33.91
C PRO A 162 26.28 80.85 32.84
N LEU A 163 25.47 81.44 31.93
CA LEU A 163 24.79 80.77 30.87
C LEU A 163 25.83 80.17 29.84
N SER A 164 26.90 80.95 29.52
CA SER A 164 27.97 80.51 28.65
C SER A 164 28.75 79.35 29.26
N ARG A 165 29.07 79.43 30.57
CA ARG A 165 29.70 78.29 31.27
C ARG A 165 28.83 77.04 31.27
N THR A 166 27.52 77.24 31.45
CA THR A 166 26.54 76.12 31.38
C THR A 166 26.52 75.45 30.01
N VAL A 167 26.48 76.26 28.92
CA VAL A 167 26.52 75.72 27.56
C VAL A 167 27.82 74.93 27.35
N THR A 168 28.96 75.46 27.77
CA THR A 168 30.27 74.80 27.62
C THR A 168 30.37 73.54 28.46
N ALA A 169 29.88 73.57 29.71
CA ALA A 169 29.83 72.41 30.58
C ALA A 169 28.92 71.30 30.03
N SER A 170 27.74 71.65 29.51
CA SER A 170 26.84 70.68 28.91
C SER A 170 27.40 70.07 27.64
N MET A 171 28.14 70.80 26.86
CA MET A 171 28.86 70.24 25.71
C MET A 171 29.99 69.26 26.13
N HIS A 172 30.70 69.60 27.21
CA HIS A 172 31.79 68.72 27.72
C HIS A 172 31.24 67.41 28.36
N ASP A 173 30.16 67.55 29.12
CA ASP A 173 29.48 66.36 29.71
C ASP A 173 28.92 65.46 28.63
N ASN A 174 28.46 66.01 27.52
CA ASN A 174 28.06 65.22 26.36
C ASN A 174 29.17 64.33 25.78
N VAL A 175 30.39 64.81 25.69
CA VAL A 175 31.53 64.02 25.18
C VAL A 175 31.82 62.81 26.06
N ARG A 176 31.73 62.99 27.40
CA ARG A 176 31.92 61.88 28.34
C ARG A 176 30.75 60.89 28.29
N PHE A 177 29.55 61.42 28.19
CA PHE A 177 28.34 60.60 28.05
C PHE A 177 28.36 59.77 26.76
N TYR A 178 28.77 60.38 25.64
CA TYR A 178 28.98 59.68 24.37
C TYR A 178 29.93 58.51 24.50
N ALA A 179 31.05 58.68 25.15
CA ALA A 179 32.05 57.65 25.32
C ALA A 179 31.54 56.42 26.13
N GLN A 180 30.75 56.70 27.18
CA GLN A 180 30.15 55.63 28.00
C GLN A 180 29.03 54.91 27.23
N TYR A 181 28.18 55.65 26.54
CA TYR A 181 27.10 55.10 25.74
C TYR A 181 27.57 54.30 24.52
N ASP A 182 28.61 54.75 23.82
CA ASP A 182 29.17 54.04 22.69
C ASP A 182 29.63 52.63 23.09
N GLN A 183 30.23 52.53 24.27
CA GLN A 183 30.67 51.24 24.79
C GLN A 183 29.49 50.31 25.12
N ALA A 184 28.41 50.82 25.74
CA ALA A 184 27.20 50.05 26.04
C ALA A 184 26.46 49.67 24.75
N TYR A 185 26.36 50.61 23.80
CA TYR A 185 25.73 50.37 22.50
C TYR A 185 26.44 49.29 21.70
N ARG A 186 27.78 49.29 21.64
CA ARG A 186 28.58 48.24 21.01
C ARG A 186 28.38 46.88 21.67
N GLN A 187 28.24 46.83 22.99
CA GLN A 187 27.95 45.57 23.70
C GLN A 187 26.56 45.02 23.36
N LEU A 188 25.53 45.88 23.32
CA LEU A 188 24.17 45.52 22.92
C LEU A 188 24.13 45.02 21.47
N GLY A 189 24.84 45.70 20.55
CA GLY A 189 24.97 45.29 19.16
C GLY A 189 25.64 43.94 19.00
N LYS A 190 26.72 43.67 19.76
CA LYS A 190 27.37 42.35 19.78
C LYS A 190 26.44 41.25 20.30
N ARG A 191 25.71 41.52 21.39
CA ARG A 191 24.71 40.56 21.93
C ARG A 191 23.64 40.24 20.93
N LEU A 192 23.07 41.25 20.26
CA LEU A 192 22.05 41.07 19.22
C LEU A 192 22.56 40.23 18.05
N SER A 193 23.79 40.52 17.58
CA SER A 193 24.42 39.74 16.51
C SER A 193 24.59 38.28 16.90
N ILE A 194 25.06 37.99 18.11
CA ILE A 194 25.20 36.60 18.61
C ILE A 194 23.83 35.93 18.70
N GLN A 195 22.80 36.62 19.18
CA GLN A 195 21.44 36.07 19.28
C GLN A 195 20.85 35.74 17.91
N ILE A 196 21.03 36.62 16.93
CA ILE A 196 20.58 36.40 15.54
C ILE A 196 21.31 35.23 14.91
N VAL A 197 22.64 35.17 15.04
CA VAL A 197 23.43 34.03 14.50
C VAL A 197 23.01 32.72 15.17
N SER A 198 22.83 32.71 16.48
CA SER A 198 22.37 31.51 17.21
C SER A 198 20.97 31.09 16.76
N LEU A 199 20.06 32.05 16.52
CA LEU A 199 18.72 31.79 15.99
C LEU A 199 18.77 31.15 14.61
N PHE A 200 19.61 31.66 13.71
CA PHE A 200 19.81 31.08 12.39
C PHE A 200 20.36 29.66 12.44
N ILE A 201 21.35 29.39 13.29
CA ILE A 201 21.94 28.06 13.47
C ILE A 201 20.86 27.10 13.99
N THR A 202 20.09 27.50 14.99
CA THR A 202 19.03 26.67 15.58
C THR A 202 17.94 26.37 14.55
N PHE A 203 17.53 27.37 13.75
CA PHE A 203 16.57 27.20 12.67
C PHE A 203 17.09 26.24 11.58
N ALA A 204 18.34 26.41 11.14
CA ALA A 204 18.96 25.55 10.14
C ALA A 204 19.03 24.09 10.61
N LEU A 205 19.36 23.88 11.89
CA LEU A 205 19.41 22.52 12.48
C LEU A 205 18.02 21.87 12.54
N LEU A 206 17.01 22.65 12.92
CA LEU A 206 15.60 22.18 12.95
C LEU A 206 15.11 21.83 11.55
N LEU A 207 15.40 22.67 10.57
CA LEU A 207 15.04 22.43 9.16
C LEU A 207 15.72 21.15 8.62
N LEU A 208 16.99 20.97 8.92
CA LEU A 208 17.76 19.78 8.50
C LEU A 208 17.18 18.50 9.12
N LEU A 209 16.78 18.53 10.39
CA LEU A 209 16.11 17.41 11.04
C LEU A 209 14.76 17.11 10.39
N LEU A 210 13.97 18.13 10.10
CA LEU A 210 12.68 17.99 9.43
C LEU A 210 12.82 17.38 8.03
N LEU A 211 13.76 17.90 7.22
CA LEU A 211 14.03 17.39 5.88
C LEU A 211 14.51 15.93 5.92
N ARG A 212 15.34 15.57 6.90
CA ARG A 212 15.81 14.20 7.09
C ARG A 212 14.66 13.25 7.43
N GLU A 213 13.70 13.68 8.30
CA GLU A 213 12.55 12.88 8.68
C GLU A 213 11.53 12.74 7.53
N LEU A 214 11.27 13.81 6.79
CA LEU A 214 10.46 13.78 5.58
C LEU A 214 11.06 12.80 4.55
N ARG A 215 12.38 12.88 4.31
CA ARG A 215 13.04 11.95 3.37
C ARG A 215 12.94 10.48 3.83
N ARG A 216 13.08 10.22 5.14
CA ARG A 216 12.90 8.87 5.69
C ARG A 216 11.47 8.37 5.51
N TYR A 217 10.49 9.22 5.82
CA TYR A 217 9.07 8.89 5.65
C TYR A 217 8.76 8.55 4.18
N TRP A 218 9.24 9.33 3.22
CA TRP A 218 9.07 9.07 1.79
C TRP A 218 9.72 7.75 1.35
N ILE A 219 10.91 7.43 1.86
CA ILE A 219 11.61 6.17 1.54
C ILE A 219 10.84 4.98 2.12
N GLN A 220 10.31 5.08 3.34
CA GLN A 220 9.53 4.03 3.98
C GLN A 220 8.19 3.77 3.26
N GLN A 221 7.55 4.80 2.72
CA GLN A 221 6.32 4.64 1.94
C GLN A 221 6.52 3.93 0.59
N LEU A 222 7.74 3.84 0.08
CA LEU A 222 8.06 3.18 -1.18
C LEU A 222 8.53 1.73 -1.02
N ARG A 223 8.61 1.21 0.20
CA ARG A 223 9.08 -0.14 0.47
C ARG A 223 8.04 -0.97 1.21
N ASP A 224 8.07 -2.26 0.95
CA ASP A 224 7.32 -3.25 1.71
C ASP A 224 7.98 -3.46 3.09
N PRO A 225 7.21 -3.43 4.19
CA PRO A 225 7.78 -3.51 5.54
C PRO A 225 8.34 -4.90 5.89
N LEU A 226 7.83 -5.98 5.26
CA LEU A 226 8.25 -7.35 5.53
C LEU A 226 9.55 -7.69 4.80
N THR A 227 9.60 -7.44 3.50
CA THR A 227 10.70 -7.86 2.62
C THR A 227 11.73 -6.77 2.36
N GLY A 228 11.37 -5.50 2.59
CA GLY A 228 12.19 -4.33 2.24
C GLY A 228 12.24 -4.03 0.74
N LEU A 229 11.57 -4.83 -0.11
CA LEU A 229 11.49 -4.58 -1.55
C LEU A 229 10.70 -3.31 -1.87
N PRO A 230 10.94 -2.67 -3.02
CA PRO A 230 10.06 -1.65 -3.55
C PRO A 230 8.61 -2.12 -3.62
N ASN A 231 7.67 -1.30 -3.17
CA ASN A 231 6.25 -1.62 -3.18
C ASN A 231 5.57 -1.20 -4.50
N ARG A 232 4.23 -1.29 -4.57
CA ARG A 232 3.43 -0.93 -5.74
C ARG A 232 3.67 0.52 -6.22
N PHE A 233 3.82 1.46 -5.28
CA PHE A 233 4.07 2.87 -5.64
C PHE A 233 5.46 3.06 -6.26
N ALA A 234 6.46 2.36 -5.72
CA ALA A 234 7.81 2.37 -6.27
C ALA A 234 7.85 1.72 -7.66
N LEU A 235 7.10 0.61 -7.87
CA LEU A 235 6.96 -0.02 -9.18
C LEU A 235 6.36 0.95 -10.20
N GLN A 236 5.25 1.60 -9.86
CA GLN A 236 4.59 2.58 -10.73
C GLN A 236 5.53 3.74 -11.09
N ARG A 237 6.24 4.28 -10.11
CA ARG A 237 7.20 5.37 -10.31
C ARG A 237 8.40 4.94 -11.17
N GLY A 238 8.85 3.69 -11.03
CA GLY A 238 9.96 3.14 -11.81
C GLY A 238 9.60 2.87 -13.28
N THR A 239 8.35 2.50 -13.56
CA THR A 239 7.88 2.17 -14.90
C THR A 239 7.31 3.38 -15.66
N ALA A 240 6.79 4.41 -14.97
CA ALA A 240 6.18 5.58 -15.58
C ALA A 240 7.05 6.25 -16.68
N PRO A 241 8.35 6.53 -16.45
CA PRO A 241 9.18 7.15 -17.49
C PRO A 241 9.37 6.25 -18.72
N MET A 242 9.39 4.92 -18.54
CA MET A 242 9.53 3.97 -19.65
C MET A 242 8.25 3.92 -20.50
N ILE A 243 7.09 4.00 -19.85
CA ILE A 243 5.79 4.04 -20.53
C ILE A 243 5.63 5.37 -21.29
N GLU A 244 5.96 6.50 -20.67
CA GLU A 244 5.93 7.82 -21.31
C GLU A 244 6.85 7.90 -22.54
N GLN A 245 8.04 7.33 -22.45
CA GLN A 245 9.02 7.29 -23.54
C GLN A 245 8.79 6.13 -24.53
N LYS A 246 7.77 5.30 -24.30
CA LYS A 246 7.49 4.08 -25.05
C LYS A 246 8.70 3.14 -25.16
N THR A 247 9.54 3.12 -24.12
CA THR A 247 10.70 2.24 -24.05
C THR A 247 10.24 0.81 -23.77
N PRO A 248 10.60 -0.18 -24.60
CA PRO A 248 10.19 -1.56 -24.39
C PRO A 248 10.80 -2.17 -23.12
N PHE A 249 10.02 -3.00 -22.43
CA PHE A 249 10.46 -3.74 -21.24
C PHE A 249 9.62 -5.00 -21.00
N SER A 250 10.17 -5.96 -20.27
CA SER A 250 9.44 -7.14 -19.82
C SER A 250 8.94 -6.95 -18.39
N VAL A 251 7.80 -7.55 -18.09
CA VAL A 251 7.26 -7.68 -16.73
C VAL A 251 7.07 -9.15 -16.43
N THR A 252 7.78 -9.64 -15.42
CA THR A 252 7.64 -11.01 -14.93
C THR A 252 6.99 -10.98 -13.56
N VAL A 253 5.81 -11.55 -13.42
CA VAL A 253 5.11 -11.75 -12.15
C VAL A 253 5.49 -13.13 -11.62
N LEU A 254 6.05 -13.16 -10.40
CA LEU A 254 6.51 -14.39 -9.75
C LEU A 254 5.72 -14.64 -8.46
N GLU A 255 5.41 -15.91 -8.23
CA GLU A 255 4.75 -16.38 -7.01
C GLU A 255 5.39 -17.69 -6.55
N LEU A 256 5.46 -17.91 -5.24
CA LEU A 256 5.79 -19.22 -4.66
C LEU A 256 4.51 -20.05 -4.61
N LYS A 257 4.48 -21.14 -5.41
CA LYS A 257 3.31 -22.00 -5.55
C LYS A 257 2.82 -22.56 -4.21
N ASP A 258 3.75 -22.96 -3.35
CA ASP A 258 3.46 -23.72 -2.13
C ASP A 258 3.36 -22.83 -0.87
N LEU A 259 3.45 -21.50 -1.01
CA LEU A 259 3.42 -20.55 0.11
C LEU A 259 2.11 -20.63 0.93
N PRO A 260 0.91 -20.75 0.32
CA PRO A 260 -0.34 -20.91 1.08
C PRO A 260 -0.36 -22.19 1.93
N GLU A 261 0.20 -23.31 1.41
CA GLU A 261 0.31 -24.56 2.17
C GLU A 261 1.26 -24.43 3.36
N TYR A 262 2.37 -23.70 3.16
CA TYR A 262 3.32 -23.41 4.25
C TYR A 262 2.70 -22.54 5.33
N HIS A 263 1.83 -21.58 4.98
CA HIS A 263 1.03 -20.81 5.94
C HIS A 263 0.17 -21.71 6.82
N HIS A 264 -0.55 -22.65 6.21
CA HIS A 264 -1.44 -23.57 6.94
C HIS A 264 -0.67 -24.56 7.82
N ARG A 265 0.44 -25.08 7.33
CA ARG A 265 1.17 -26.18 7.99
C ARG A 265 2.18 -25.69 9.04
N PHE A 266 2.86 -24.57 8.81
CA PHE A 266 3.97 -24.09 9.63
C PHE A 266 3.72 -22.72 10.25
N GLY A 267 2.60 -22.09 9.94
CA GLY A 267 2.21 -20.79 10.45
C GLY A 267 2.80 -19.60 9.69
N PHE A 268 2.29 -18.40 9.99
CA PHE A 268 2.63 -17.17 9.27
C PHE A 268 4.11 -16.78 9.41
N GLU A 269 4.72 -17.01 10.57
CA GLU A 269 6.12 -16.60 10.83
C GLU A 269 7.11 -17.32 9.91
N VAL A 270 6.92 -18.62 9.68
CA VAL A 270 7.77 -19.42 8.79
C VAL A 270 7.56 -18.99 7.34
N ALA A 271 6.33 -18.78 6.92
CA ALA A 271 6.02 -18.34 5.57
C ALA A 271 6.55 -16.92 5.28
N ASP A 272 6.48 -16.00 6.25
CA ASP A 272 7.09 -14.67 6.16
C ASP A 272 8.62 -14.75 5.97
N ARG A 273 9.30 -15.63 6.70
CA ARG A 273 10.74 -15.88 6.52
C ARG A 273 11.06 -16.49 5.16
N LEU A 274 10.20 -17.38 4.67
CA LEU A 274 10.33 -17.94 3.30
C LEU A 274 10.18 -16.85 2.24
N LEU A 275 9.19 -15.97 2.37
CA LEU A 275 8.99 -14.86 1.45
C LEU A 275 10.17 -13.88 1.49
N GLN A 276 10.72 -13.60 2.67
CA GLN A 276 11.93 -12.80 2.82
C GLN A 276 13.15 -13.44 2.15
N ALA A 277 13.34 -14.74 2.31
CA ALA A 277 14.43 -15.48 1.69
C ALA A 277 14.26 -15.52 0.17
N PHE A 278 13.07 -15.84 -0.33
CA PHE A 278 12.71 -15.77 -1.74
C PHE A 278 13.04 -14.41 -2.36
N SER A 279 12.57 -13.35 -1.71
CA SER A 279 12.81 -11.97 -2.15
C SER A 279 14.30 -11.63 -2.21
N ARG A 280 15.07 -12.09 -1.23
CA ARG A 280 16.52 -11.85 -1.15
C ARG A 280 17.29 -12.60 -2.25
N HIS A 281 17.01 -13.89 -2.46
CA HIS A 281 17.67 -14.68 -3.50
C HIS A 281 17.36 -14.12 -4.89
N LEU A 282 16.10 -13.76 -5.12
CA LEU A 282 15.69 -13.16 -6.38
C LEU A 282 16.38 -11.81 -6.60
N GLN A 283 16.46 -10.96 -5.58
CA GLN A 283 17.14 -9.66 -5.65
C GLN A 283 18.64 -9.80 -5.96
N GLN A 284 19.29 -10.82 -5.41
CA GLN A 284 20.71 -11.11 -5.68
C GLN A 284 20.97 -11.61 -7.11
N SER A 285 19.96 -12.20 -7.75
CA SER A 285 20.06 -12.70 -9.13
C SER A 285 19.79 -11.63 -10.19
N LEU A 286 19.39 -10.41 -9.81
CA LEU A 286 19.07 -9.33 -10.75
C LEU A 286 20.29 -8.77 -11.45
N GLN A 287 20.11 -8.38 -12.71
CA GLN A 287 21.09 -7.64 -13.49
C GLN A 287 20.85 -6.11 -13.36
N ALA A 288 21.84 -5.30 -13.79
CA ALA A 288 21.82 -3.85 -13.62
C ALA A 288 20.62 -3.14 -14.31
N HIS A 289 20.07 -3.74 -15.35
CA HIS A 289 18.92 -3.23 -16.09
C HIS A 289 17.57 -3.77 -15.56
N GLU A 290 17.59 -4.58 -14.52
CA GLU A 290 16.41 -5.16 -13.91
C GLU A 290 16.13 -4.50 -12.56
N PHE A 291 14.85 -4.37 -12.21
CA PHE A 291 14.46 -4.01 -10.86
C PHE A 291 13.28 -4.84 -10.39
N ILE A 292 13.23 -5.02 -9.08
CA ILE A 292 12.24 -5.87 -8.41
C ILE A 292 11.31 -5.02 -7.55
N ALA A 293 10.05 -5.43 -7.46
CA ALA A 293 9.06 -4.85 -6.56
C ALA A 293 8.12 -5.92 -6.01
N LEU A 294 7.51 -5.64 -4.86
CA LEU A 294 6.45 -6.46 -4.26
C LEU A 294 5.15 -5.62 -4.23
N PRO A 295 4.37 -5.61 -5.31
CA PRO A 295 3.14 -4.83 -5.38
C PRO A 295 1.97 -5.45 -4.59
N TRP A 296 2.03 -6.76 -4.27
CA TRP A 296 1.07 -7.53 -3.48
C TRP A 296 1.80 -8.32 -2.40
N GLN A 297 1.08 -8.84 -1.41
CA GLN A 297 1.67 -9.49 -0.23
C GLN A 297 2.58 -10.70 -0.54
N GLU A 298 2.30 -11.46 -1.61
CA GLU A 298 2.96 -12.74 -1.90
C GLU A 298 3.54 -12.83 -3.31
N LYS A 299 3.36 -11.79 -4.13
CA LYS A 299 3.76 -11.80 -5.54
C LYS A 299 4.82 -10.75 -5.81
N VAL A 300 5.92 -11.21 -6.32
CA VAL A 300 7.05 -10.38 -6.71
C VAL A 300 6.94 -10.06 -8.20
N VAL A 301 7.27 -8.83 -8.56
CA VAL A 301 7.33 -8.39 -9.95
C VAL A 301 8.76 -7.97 -10.27
N VAL A 302 9.30 -8.52 -11.34
CA VAL A 302 10.59 -8.09 -11.90
C VAL A 302 10.35 -7.42 -13.25
N VAL A 303 10.94 -6.24 -13.43
CA VAL A 303 10.89 -5.46 -14.68
C VAL A 303 12.27 -5.47 -15.30
N GLY A 304 12.37 -5.97 -16.54
CA GLY A 304 13.60 -6.01 -17.34
C GLY A 304 13.59 -4.90 -18.40
N ARG A 305 14.38 -3.85 -18.19
CA ARG A 305 14.47 -2.71 -19.12
C ARG A 305 15.20 -3.12 -20.40
N GLY A 306 14.59 -2.89 -21.55
CA GLY A 306 15.16 -3.26 -22.84
C GLY A 306 15.18 -4.77 -23.14
N VAL A 307 14.66 -5.59 -22.24
CA VAL A 307 14.55 -7.06 -22.41
C VAL A 307 13.22 -7.35 -23.08
N VAL A 308 13.25 -7.63 -24.38
CA VAL A 308 12.04 -7.80 -25.22
C VAL A 308 12.10 -9.03 -26.12
N SER A 309 13.26 -9.59 -26.36
CA SER A 309 13.35 -10.85 -27.11
C SER A 309 12.95 -12.04 -26.24
N LEU A 310 12.25 -13.00 -26.83
CA LEU A 310 11.86 -14.22 -26.13
C LEU A 310 13.06 -15.01 -25.57
N GLU A 311 14.20 -14.94 -26.24
CA GLU A 311 15.43 -15.60 -25.79
C GLU A 311 16.01 -14.95 -24.54
N GLU A 312 16.09 -13.61 -24.50
CA GLU A 312 16.56 -12.87 -23.33
C GLU A 312 15.66 -13.10 -22.12
N VAL A 313 14.33 -13.06 -22.32
CA VAL A 313 13.37 -13.34 -21.24
C VAL A 313 13.51 -14.78 -20.75
N ARG A 314 13.66 -15.77 -21.64
CA ARG A 314 13.88 -17.18 -21.24
C ARG A 314 15.18 -17.34 -20.44
N ALA A 315 16.26 -16.65 -20.84
CA ALA A 315 17.51 -16.63 -20.09
C ALA A 315 17.30 -16.02 -18.70
N GLN A 316 16.53 -14.92 -18.59
CA GLN A 316 16.15 -14.30 -17.33
C GLN A 316 15.38 -15.29 -16.43
N LEU A 317 14.36 -15.97 -16.96
CA LEU A 317 13.54 -16.93 -16.22
C LEU A 317 14.38 -18.12 -15.74
N SER A 318 15.31 -18.62 -16.58
CA SER A 318 16.21 -19.70 -16.22
C SER A 318 17.14 -19.31 -15.08
N ARG A 319 17.66 -18.08 -15.09
CA ARG A 319 18.48 -17.50 -14.01
C ARG A 319 17.68 -17.42 -12.71
N PHE A 320 16.43 -16.94 -12.74
CA PHE A 320 15.58 -16.88 -11.55
C PHE A 320 15.29 -18.27 -10.98
N ARG A 321 14.98 -19.23 -11.83
CA ARG A 321 14.79 -20.63 -11.40
C ARG A 321 16.05 -21.21 -10.76
N GLN A 322 17.20 -20.97 -11.34
CA GLN A 322 18.48 -21.44 -10.79
C GLN A 322 18.80 -20.79 -9.44
N ALA A 323 18.58 -19.47 -9.31
CA ALA A 323 18.79 -18.76 -8.05
C ALA A 323 17.85 -19.21 -6.92
N LEU A 324 16.71 -19.80 -7.26
CA LEU A 324 15.69 -20.28 -6.33
C LEU A 324 15.67 -21.81 -6.18
N ALA A 325 16.60 -22.53 -6.82
CA ALA A 325 16.67 -23.99 -6.77
C ALA A 325 17.22 -24.51 -5.45
N ASP A 326 17.97 -23.69 -4.71
CA ASP A 326 18.58 -24.08 -3.45
C ASP A 326 17.54 -24.18 -2.34
N LYS A 327 17.70 -25.19 -1.49
CA LYS A 327 16.86 -25.35 -0.31
C LYS A 327 17.12 -24.25 0.71
N ILE A 328 16.06 -23.81 1.37
CA ILE A 328 16.13 -22.85 2.49
C ILE A 328 15.83 -23.60 3.77
N SER A 329 16.77 -23.53 4.72
CA SER A 329 16.57 -24.11 6.05
C SER A 329 16.06 -23.04 7.03
N ILE A 330 14.87 -23.26 7.60
CA ILE A 330 14.25 -22.42 8.63
C ILE A 330 13.85 -23.33 9.81
N ASP A 331 14.35 -23.04 10.99
CA ASP A 331 13.98 -23.72 12.25
C ASP A 331 14.05 -25.26 12.18
N ALA A 332 15.05 -25.88 11.66
CA ALA A 332 15.22 -27.32 11.48
C ALA A 332 14.37 -27.98 10.37
N HIS A 333 13.68 -27.21 9.55
CA HIS A 333 12.97 -27.70 8.35
C HIS A 333 13.63 -27.17 7.09
N ASP A 334 13.72 -28.03 6.07
CA ASP A 334 14.21 -27.66 4.76
C ASP A 334 13.03 -27.43 3.81
N PHE A 335 13.02 -26.24 3.17
CA PHE A 335 11.98 -25.82 2.22
C PHE A 335 12.56 -25.68 0.83
N TYR A 336 11.83 -26.14 -0.17
CA TYR A 336 12.16 -25.93 -1.57
C TYR A 336 11.27 -24.85 -2.15
N MET A 337 11.88 -23.90 -2.85
CA MET A 337 11.13 -22.82 -3.49
C MET A 337 10.77 -23.22 -4.91
N THR A 338 9.49 -23.35 -5.19
CA THR A 338 8.98 -23.67 -6.53
C THR A 338 8.29 -22.43 -7.11
N PRO A 339 9.04 -21.52 -7.79
CA PRO A 339 8.44 -20.34 -8.38
C PRO A 339 7.66 -20.67 -9.64
N ILE A 340 6.49 -20.06 -9.78
CA ILE A 340 5.77 -19.96 -11.05
C ILE A 340 5.82 -18.52 -11.55
N MET A 341 5.85 -18.33 -12.88
CA MET A 341 6.17 -17.06 -13.48
C MET A 341 5.25 -16.72 -14.66
N GLY A 342 4.54 -15.60 -14.59
CA GLY A 342 3.77 -15.04 -15.70
C GLY A 342 4.53 -13.89 -16.36
N VAL A 343 4.69 -13.91 -17.67
CA VAL A 343 5.49 -12.94 -18.43
C VAL A 343 4.63 -12.13 -19.37
N VAL A 344 4.87 -10.81 -19.41
CA VAL A 344 4.18 -9.84 -20.26
C VAL A 344 5.20 -8.87 -20.84
N LEU A 345 5.01 -8.45 -22.07
CA LEU A 345 5.91 -7.55 -22.80
C LEU A 345 5.24 -6.20 -23.08
N TYR A 346 5.93 -5.11 -22.73
CA TYR A 346 5.51 -3.75 -23.10
C TYR A 346 6.26 -3.31 -24.37
N PRO A 347 5.62 -2.69 -25.34
CA PRO A 347 4.20 -2.35 -25.45
C PRO A 347 3.34 -3.44 -26.14
N ALA A 348 3.91 -4.59 -26.49
CA ALA A 348 3.24 -5.61 -27.30
C ALA A 348 1.94 -6.13 -26.66
N ASP A 349 1.98 -6.36 -25.35
CA ASP A 349 0.85 -6.96 -24.63
C ASP A 349 -0.08 -5.92 -23.99
N ALA A 350 0.40 -4.75 -23.59
CA ALA A 350 -0.44 -3.68 -23.02
C ALA A 350 0.23 -2.30 -23.06
N ASP A 351 -0.59 -1.23 -22.94
CA ASP A 351 -0.14 0.16 -23.03
C ASP A 351 0.10 0.82 -21.67
N ASN A 352 -0.29 0.17 -20.59
CA ASN A 352 -0.20 0.72 -19.23
C ASN A 352 0.17 -0.36 -18.20
N LEU A 353 0.70 0.07 -17.05
CA LEU A 353 1.16 -0.84 -16.00
C LEU A 353 0.03 -1.70 -15.39
N VAL A 354 -1.18 -1.16 -15.28
CA VAL A 354 -2.31 -1.88 -14.65
C VAL A 354 -2.68 -3.09 -15.49
N ASP A 355 -2.78 -2.91 -16.81
CA ASP A 355 -3.08 -4.00 -17.73
C ASP A 355 -1.92 -4.99 -17.86
N LEU A 356 -0.65 -4.50 -17.86
CA LEU A 356 0.51 -5.40 -17.82
C LEU A 356 0.47 -6.33 -16.59
N LEU A 357 0.20 -5.78 -15.42
CA LEU A 357 0.09 -6.58 -14.20
C LEU A 357 -1.09 -7.54 -14.24
N ALA A 358 -2.25 -7.10 -14.72
CA ALA A 358 -3.43 -7.96 -14.87
C ALA A 358 -3.19 -9.11 -15.86
N ARG A 359 -2.52 -8.85 -16.99
CA ARG A 359 -2.15 -9.88 -17.96
C ARG A 359 -1.06 -10.83 -17.44
N GLY A 360 -0.12 -10.32 -16.65
CA GLY A 360 0.85 -11.15 -15.93
C GLY A 360 0.19 -12.10 -14.94
N GLU A 361 -0.83 -11.65 -14.22
CA GLU A 361 -1.65 -12.49 -13.34
C GLU A 361 -2.40 -13.59 -14.10
N LEU A 362 -2.94 -13.29 -15.28
CA LEU A 362 -3.59 -14.29 -16.12
C LEU A 362 -2.60 -15.37 -16.57
N ALA A 363 -1.41 -14.98 -17.01
CA ALA A 363 -0.36 -15.91 -17.36
C ALA A 363 0.07 -16.77 -16.16
N LEU A 364 0.17 -16.16 -14.96
CA LEU A 364 0.49 -16.85 -13.73
C LEU A 364 -0.60 -17.86 -13.32
N ALA A 365 -1.88 -17.50 -13.47
CA ALA A 365 -3.01 -18.40 -13.22
C ALA A 365 -2.97 -19.64 -14.13
N LEU A 366 -2.55 -19.45 -15.40
CA LEU A 366 -2.33 -20.58 -16.32
C LEU A 366 -1.15 -21.45 -15.88
N CYS A 367 -0.04 -20.87 -15.41
CA CYS A 367 1.08 -21.64 -14.84
C CYS A 367 0.61 -22.57 -13.72
N ARG A 368 -0.23 -22.05 -12.81
CA ARG A 368 -0.76 -22.83 -11.68
C ARG A 368 -1.65 -23.97 -12.15
N ARG A 369 -2.53 -23.71 -13.12
CA ARG A 369 -3.48 -24.67 -13.66
C ARG A 369 -2.79 -25.80 -14.43
N GLU A 370 -1.88 -25.44 -15.33
CA GLU A 370 -1.21 -26.40 -16.23
C GLU A 370 0.08 -26.97 -15.62
N ARG A 371 0.39 -26.61 -14.35
CA ARG A 371 1.62 -27.02 -13.63
C ARG A 371 2.91 -26.65 -14.40
N LEU A 372 2.86 -25.53 -15.14
CA LEU A 372 4.00 -25.04 -15.92
C LEU A 372 4.87 -24.10 -15.06
N PRO A 373 6.18 -24.10 -15.24
CA PRO A 373 7.07 -23.22 -14.50
C PRO A 373 6.96 -21.74 -14.91
N TYR A 374 6.60 -21.48 -16.16
CA TYR A 374 6.34 -20.14 -16.65
C TYR A 374 5.41 -20.17 -17.88
N VAL A 375 4.70 -19.06 -18.09
CA VAL A 375 3.85 -18.82 -19.26
C VAL A 375 4.03 -17.38 -19.72
N PHE A 376 4.17 -17.18 -21.03
CA PHE A 376 4.05 -15.87 -21.66
C PHE A 376 2.56 -15.56 -21.85
N PHE A 377 2.19 -14.31 -21.61
CA PHE A 377 0.83 -13.87 -21.89
C PHE A 377 0.52 -14.03 -23.40
N ASP A 378 -0.66 -14.52 -23.69
CA ASP A 378 -1.22 -14.61 -25.03
C ASP A 378 -2.65 -14.02 -25.00
N PRO A 379 -3.05 -13.18 -25.97
CA PRO A 379 -4.40 -12.62 -26.04
C PRO A 379 -5.52 -13.67 -26.05
N SER A 380 -5.24 -14.91 -26.44
CA SER A 380 -6.19 -16.03 -26.36
C SER A 380 -6.65 -16.32 -24.92
N LEU A 381 -5.81 -16.05 -23.92
CA LEU A 381 -6.15 -16.21 -22.49
C LEU A 381 -7.31 -15.28 -22.07
N LEU A 382 -7.34 -14.07 -22.58
CA LEU A 382 -8.45 -13.13 -22.33
C LEU A 382 -9.75 -13.64 -22.97
N LYS A 383 -9.67 -14.18 -24.19
CA LYS A 383 -10.83 -14.76 -24.87
C LYS A 383 -11.36 -15.98 -24.11
N GLU A 384 -10.46 -16.84 -23.65
CA GLU A 384 -10.84 -18.02 -22.87
C GLU A 384 -11.49 -17.64 -21.54
N MET A 385 -10.93 -16.66 -20.83
CA MET A 385 -11.51 -16.16 -19.57
C MET A 385 -12.90 -15.51 -19.80
N SER A 386 -13.03 -14.69 -20.82
CA SER A 386 -14.30 -14.06 -21.20
C SER A 386 -15.36 -15.10 -21.55
N ARG A 387 -14.97 -16.13 -22.34
CA ARG A 387 -15.82 -17.28 -22.66
C ARG A 387 -16.28 -18.02 -21.42
N ARG A 388 -15.40 -18.34 -20.48
CA ARG A 388 -15.76 -19.03 -19.22
C ARG A 388 -16.71 -18.20 -18.38
N HIS A 389 -16.45 -16.90 -18.26
CA HIS A 389 -17.35 -16.01 -17.53
C HIS A 389 -18.75 -15.96 -18.14
N GLN A 390 -18.83 -15.96 -19.47
CA GLN A 390 -20.13 -16.00 -20.16
C GLN A 390 -20.83 -17.34 -19.96
N LEU A 391 -20.09 -18.47 -20.08
CA LEU A 391 -20.65 -19.80 -19.79
C LEU A 391 -21.19 -19.88 -18.34
N ALA A 392 -20.43 -19.38 -17.37
CA ALA A 392 -20.88 -19.38 -15.95
C ALA A 392 -22.16 -18.56 -15.74
N ARG A 393 -22.28 -17.43 -16.43
CA ARG A 393 -23.47 -16.58 -16.37
C ARG A 393 -24.69 -17.23 -17.02
N ASP A 394 -24.48 -17.95 -18.11
CA ASP A 394 -25.57 -18.49 -18.91
C ASP A 394 -25.98 -19.91 -18.45
N LEU A 395 -25.13 -20.63 -17.68
CA LEU A 395 -25.41 -21.96 -17.16
C LEU A 395 -26.68 -22.07 -16.30
N PRO A 396 -26.98 -21.15 -15.36
CA PRO A 396 -28.23 -21.23 -14.59
C PRO A 396 -29.50 -21.28 -15.44
N ALA A 397 -29.54 -20.51 -16.51
CA ALA A 397 -30.65 -20.54 -17.48
C ALA A 397 -30.65 -21.83 -18.35
N ALA A 398 -29.44 -22.38 -18.62
CA ALA A 398 -29.32 -23.63 -19.36
C ALA A 398 -29.83 -24.85 -18.58
N LEU A 399 -29.67 -24.86 -17.25
CA LEU A 399 -30.19 -25.90 -16.37
C LEU A 399 -31.73 -25.99 -16.38
N ASP A 400 -32.42 -24.86 -16.65
CA ASP A 400 -33.89 -24.77 -16.74
C ASP A 400 -34.40 -24.95 -18.17
N SER A 401 -33.52 -25.11 -19.17
CA SER A 401 -33.85 -25.23 -20.58
C SER A 401 -33.44 -26.61 -21.15
N SER A 402 -33.84 -26.89 -22.39
CA SER A 402 -33.43 -28.11 -23.12
C SER A 402 -32.02 -28.05 -23.71
N ASN A 403 -31.26 -26.98 -23.48
CA ASN A 403 -29.93 -26.81 -24.04
C ASN A 403 -28.87 -27.66 -23.32
N LEU A 404 -29.14 -28.07 -22.06
CA LEU A 404 -28.32 -29.00 -21.32
C LEU A 404 -29.02 -30.37 -21.34
N SER A 405 -28.33 -31.43 -21.77
CA SER A 405 -28.84 -32.79 -21.90
C SER A 405 -28.00 -33.78 -21.13
N LEU A 406 -28.66 -34.77 -20.53
CA LEU A 406 -28.01 -35.94 -19.94
C LEU A 406 -27.58 -36.87 -21.07
N GLN A 407 -26.34 -37.24 -21.04
CA GLN A 407 -25.74 -38.29 -21.91
C GLN A 407 -25.24 -39.45 -21.06
N LEU A 408 -25.19 -40.62 -21.64
CA LEU A 408 -24.86 -41.86 -20.93
C LEU A 408 -23.93 -42.72 -21.77
N GLN A 409 -22.85 -43.18 -21.14
CA GLN A 409 -21.94 -44.13 -21.80
C GLN A 409 -22.05 -45.49 -21.10
N PRO A 410 -22.24 -46.59 -21.85
CA PRO A 410 -22.40 -47.93 -21.27
C PRO A 410 -21.15 -48.42 -20.55
N LEU A 411 -21.38 -49.12 -19.42
CA LEU A 411 -20.40 -49.93 -18.67
C LEU A 411 -20.72 -51.38 -18.90
N ILE A 412 -19.89 -52.05 -19.72
CA ILE A 412 -20.13 -53.40 -20.20
C ILE A 412 -19.26 -54.39 -19.43
N GLU A 413 -19.86 -55.44 -18.91
CA GLU A 413 -19.14 -56.60 -18.36
C GLU A 413 -18.49 -57.39 -19.50
N TRP A 414 -17.18 -57.49 -19.46
CA TRP A 414 -16.41 -58.18 -20.48
C TRP A 414 -15.84 -59.50 -19.95
N PRO A 415 -15.95 -60.67 -20.68
CA PRO A 415 -16.41 -60.78 -22.07
C PRO A 415 -17.90 -61.08 -22.25
N SER A 416 -18.73 -61.04 -21.18
CA SER A 416 -20.17 -61.43 -21.27
C SER A 416 -20.98 -60.49 -22.18
N GLY A 417 -20.53 -59.28 -22.41
CA GLY A 417 -21.25 -58.27 -23.19
C GLY A 417 -22.47 -57.66 -22.52
N LEU A 418 -22.74 -57.99 -21.24
CA LEU A 418 -23.88 -57.48 -20.49
C LEU A 418 -23.65 -56.03 -20.03
N CYS A 419 -24.64 -55.19 -20.22
CA CYS A 419 -24.59 -53.85 -19.69
C CYS A 419 -24.95 -53.90 -18.19
N ARG A 420 -23.99 -53.52 -17.31
CA ARG A 420 -24.18 -53.49 -15.86
C ARG A 420 -24.43 -52.10 -15.33
N GLY A 421 -24.00 -51.08 -16.06
CA GLY A 421 -24.19 -49.68 -15.63
C GLY A 421 -24.06 -48.70 -16.77
N LEU A 422 -24.29 -47.45 -16.44
CA LEU A 422 -24.16 -46.32 -17.35
C LEU A 422 -23.35 -45.24 -16.66
N GLN A 423 -22.36 -44.67 -17.33
CA GLN A 423 -21.67 -43.47 -16.87
C GLN A 423 -22.50 -42.26 -17.25
N ALA A 424 -22.91 -41.48 -16.27
CA ALA A 424 -23.58 -40.20 -16.53
C ALA A 424 -22.58 -39.16 -17.02
N LEU A 425 -22.92 -38.57 -18.14
CA LEU A 425 -22.21 -37.44 -18.76
C LEU A 425 -23.24 -36.37 -19.06
N TRP A 426 -22.78 -35.23 -19.50
CA TRP A 426 -23.66 -34.14 -19.92
C TRP A 426 -23.12 -33.48 -21.18
N SER A 427 -24.02 -32.92 -21.95
CA SER A 427 -23.71 -32.12 -23.12
C SER A 427 -24.48 -30.80 -23.04
N TRP A 428 -23.76 -29.71 -23.20
CA TRP A 428 -24.36 -28.39 -23.26
C TRP A 428 -24.21 -27.78 -24.65
N HIS A 429 -25.33 -27.57 -25.30
CA HIS A 429 -25.39 -26.90 -26.59
C HIS A 429 -25.58 -25.40 -26.37
N HIS A 430 -24.47 -24.67 -26.25
CA HIS A 430 -24.52 -23.23 -25.99
C HIS A 430 -24.80 -22.46 -27.29
N PRO A 431 -25.78 -21.50 -27.31
CA PRO A 431 -26.17 -20.81 -28.55
C PRO A 431 -25.02 -20.06 -29.24
N GLY A 432 -24.08 -19.49 -28.46
CA GLY A 432 -22.96 -18.71 -28.98
C GLY A 432 -21.65 -19.47 -29.15
N PHE A 433 -21.49 -20.65 -28.49
CA PHE A 433 -20.21 -21.38 -28.45
C PHE A 433 -20.29 -22.83 -28.95
N GLY A 434 -21.48 -23.28 -29.37
CA GLY A 434 -21.67 -24.66 -29.81
C GLY A 434 -21.63 -25.66 -28.65
N ILE A 435 -21.15 -26.88 -28.91
CA ILE A 435 -21.09 -27.94 -27.91
C ILE A 435 -19.96 -27.64 -26.93
N ILE A 436 -20.29 -27.52 -25.63
CA ILE A 436 -19.35 -27.33 -24.54
C ILE A 436 -18.93 -28.72 -24.03
N SER A 437 -17.63 -28.97 -23.99
CA SER A 437 -17.10 -30.25 -23.48
C SER A 437 -17.35 -30.44 -21.99
N THR A 438 -17.47 -31.69 -21.56
CA THR A 438 -17.61 -32.07 -20.13
C THR A 438 -16.49 -31.46 -19.29
N THR A 439 -15.25 -31.57 -19.75
CA THR A 439 -14.08 -31.02 -19.05
C THR A 439 -14.14 -29.50 -18.88
N GLU A 440 -14.60 -28.77 -19.92
CA GLU A 440 -14.75 -27.32 -19.86
C GLU A 440 -15.84 -26.92 -18.88
N LEU A 441 -16.98 -27.64 -18.89
CA LEU A 441 -18.10 -27.34 -18.02
C LEU A 441 -17.74 -27.62 -16.54
N ILE A 442 -17.05 -28.71 -16.23
CA ILE A 442 -16.55 -28.98 -14.86
C ILE A 442 -15.70 -27.80 -14.38
N ARG A 443 -14.71 -27.36 -15.19
CA ARG A 443 -13.85 -26.23 -14.82
C ARG A 443 -14.63 -24.94 -14.58
N VAL A 444 -15.64 -24.66 -15.40
CA VAL A 444 -16.51 -23.47 -15.22
C VAL A 444 -17.31 -23.59 -13.93
N THR A 445 -17.92 -24.75 -13.66
CA THR A 445 -18.75 -24.94 -12.47
C THR A 445 -17.94 -24.87 -11.18
N GLU A 446 -16.73 -25.39 -11.15
CA GLU A 446 -15.82 -25.30 -10.01
C GLU A 446 -15.35 -23.86 -9.78
N GLN A 447 -14.90 -23.17 -10.83
CA GLN A 447 -14.39 -21.80 -10.74
C GLN A 447 -15.45 -20.81 -10.25
N TYR A 448 -16.72 -21.02 -10.64
CA TYR A 448 -17.83 -20.11 -10.33
C TYR A 448 -18.82 -20.64 -9.29
N GLN A 449 -18.43 -21.71 -8.56
CA GLN A 449 -19.23 -22.34 -7.48
C GLN A 449 -20.63 -22.79 -7.92
N LEU A 450 -20.74 -23.32 -9.14
CA LEU A 450 -21.97 -23.82 -9.73
C LEU A 450 -22.07 -25.36 -9.70
N SER A 451 -21.07 -26.05 -9.17
CA SER A 451 -20.95 -27.51 -9.17
C SER A 451 -22.14 -28.18 -8.46
N GLU A 452 -22.63 -27.62 -7.36
CA GLU A 452 -23.80 -28.15 -6.64
C GLU A 452 -25.07 -28.11 -7.49
N ARG A 453 -25.31 -27.01 -8.19
CA ARG A 453 -26.50 -26.88 -9.06
C ARG A 453 -26.48 -27.87 -10.20
N LEU A 454 -25.30 -28.03 -10.84
CA LEU A 454 -25.13 -29.01 -11.94
C LEU A 454 -25.30 -30.44 -11.44
N PHE A 455 -24.67 -30.81 -10.31
CA PHE A 455 -24.79 -32.13 -9.71
C PHE A 455 -26.25 -32.47 -9.36
N MET A 456 -26.96 -31.56 -8.73
CA MET A 456 -28.35 -31.76 -8.36
C MET A 456 -29.26 -31.92 -9.59
N TRP A 457 -29.00 -31.13 -10.63
CA TRP A 457 -29.72 -31.27 -11.89
C TRP A 457 -29.49 -32.64 -12.52
N LEU A 458 -28.20 -33.09 -12.59
CA LEU A 458 -27.86 -34.44 -13.11
C LEU A 458 -28.52 -35.55 -12.30
N LEU A 459 -28.41 -35.50 -10.99
CA LEU A 459 -29.04 -36.47 -10.08
C LEU A 459 -30.56 -36.58 -10.32
N GLN A 460 -31.24 -35.44 -10.44
CA GLN A 460 -32.67 -35.41 -10.73
C GLN A 460 -32.99 -35.98 -12.12
N GLN A 461 -32.22 -35.64 -13.15
CA GLN A 461 -32.43 -36.20 -14.50
C GLN A 461 -32.20 -37.73 -14.52
N ILE A 462 -31.17 -38.23 -13.88
CA ILE A 462 -30.90 -39.67 -13.75
C ILE A 462 -32.07 -40.33 -13.05
N CYS A 463 -32.46 -39.87 -11.87
CA CYS A 463 -33.52 -40.45 -11.08
C CYS A 463 -34.89 -40.48 -11.79
N ARG A 464 -35.15 -39.47 -12.63
CA ARG A 464 -36.39 -39.38 -13.42
C ARG A 464 -36.44 -40.44 -14.53
N GLN A 465 -35.30 -40.70 -15.16
CA GLN A 465 -35.26 -41.54 -16.37
C GLN A 465 -34.90 -43.00 -16.10
N LEU A 466 -34.13 -43.29 -15.05
CA LEU A 466 -33.62 -44.61 -14.71
C LEU A 466 -34.73 -45.69 -14.59
N PRO A 467 -35.95 -45.41 -14.00
CA PRO A 467 -37.03 -46.41 -13.97
C PRO A 467 -37.45 -46.88 -15.37
N GLY A 468 -37.36 -46.03 -16.39
CA GLY A 468 -37.69 -46.36 -17.78
C GLY A 468 -36.66 -47.25 -18.49
N TRP A 469 -35.43 -47.34 -17.93
CA TRP A 469 -34.35 -48.16 -18.46
C TRP A 469 -34.26 -49.55 -17.79
N GLN A 470 -34.91 -49.74 -16.62
CA GLN A 470 -34.93 -51.00 -15.88
C GLN A 470 -36.04 -51.92 -16.42
N GLU A 471 -35.69 -53.07 -16.92
CA GLU A 471 -36.72 -54.08 -17.27
C GLU A 471 -37.10 -54.90 -16.05
N PRO A 472 -38.38 -55.28 -15.88
CA PRO A 472 -38.80 -56.14 -14.79
C PRO A 472 -38.12 -57.51 -14.88
N GLY A 473 -37.31 -57.86 -13.88
CA GLY A 473 -36.57 -59.13 -13.83
C GLY A 473 -35.15 -59.15 -14.39
N ALA A 474 -34.68 -58.03 -14.95
CA ALA A 474 -33.25 -57.90 -15.33
C ALA A 474 -32.38 -57.53 -14.12
N SER A 475 -31.07 -57.82 -14.22
CA SER A 475 -30.10 -57.39 -13.20
C SER A 475 -30.19 -55.88 -13.02
N SER A 476 -30.17 -55.36 -11.77
CA SER A 476 -30.31 -53.96 -11.50
C SER A 476 -29.22 -53.13 -12.19
N LEU A 477 -29.61 -52.27 -13.14
CA LEU A 477 -28.76 -51.34 -13.81
C LEU A 477 -28.40 -50.20 -12.84
N PHE A 478 -27.13 -49.83 -12.74
CA PHE A 478 -26.71 -48.66 -11.96
C PHE A 478 -26.26 -47.53 -12.86
N VAL A 479 -26.33 -46.31 -12.34
CA VAL A 479 -25.75 -45.12 -12.98
C VAL A 479 -24.60 -44.58 -12.14
N SER A 480 -23.45 -44.39 -12.77
CA SER A 480 -22.26 -43.80 -12.16
C SER A 480 -22.22 -42.30 -12.38
N LEU A 481 -22.06 -41.54 -11.33
CA LEU A 481 -22.12 -40.08 -11.34
C LEU A 481 -20.90 -39.48 -10.64
N GLN A 482 -20.17 -38.60 -11.31
CA GLN A 482 -19.02 -37.90 -10.76
C GLN A 482 -19.45 -36.93 -9.65
N VAL A 483 -18.78 -37.02 -8.50
CA VAL A 483 -18.96 -36.07 -7.39
C VAL A 483 -17.97 -34.92 -7.52
N PRO A 484 -18.41 -33.67 -7.62
CA PRO A 484 -17.51 -32.54 -7.59
C PRO A 484 -16.79 -32.42 -6.23
N PRO A 485 -15.49 -32.06 -6.18
CA PRO A 485 -14.74 -31.91 -4.93
C PRO A 485 -15.41 -31.00 -3.90
N ALA A 486 -16.04 -29.91 -4.34
CA ALA A 486 -16.74 -28.97 -3.48
C ALA A 486 -17.94 -29.56 -2.71
N LEU A 487 -18.50 -30.67 -3.21
CA LEU A 487 -19.64 -31.37 -2.59
C LEU A 487 -19.23 -32.54 -1.72
N PHE A 488 -18.01 -33.00 -1.84
CA PHE A 488 -17.49 -34.13 -1.08
C PHE A 488 -17.21 -33.75 0.38
N ARG A 489 -18.26 -33.59 1.14
CA ARG A 489 -18.26 -33.14 2.54
C ARG A 489 -19.27 -33.91 3.38
N PRO A 490 -19.15 -33.96 4.72
CA PRO A 490 -20.10 -34.62 5.60
C PRO A 490 -21.55 -34.16 5.34
N GLY A 491 -22.47 -35.13 5.22
CA GLY A 491 -23.88 -34.85 4.93
C GLY A 491 -24.26 -34.96 3.46
N LEU A 492 -23.37 -35.34 2.54
CA LEU A 492 -23.68 -35.56 1.13
C LEU A 492 -24.81 -36.61 0.95
N GLU A 493 -24.82 -37.65 1.78
CA GLU A 493 -25.90 -38.67 1.80
C GLU A 493 -27.28 -38.06 2.07
N GLN A 494 -27.35 -37.00 2.88
CA GLN A 494 -28.60 -36.32 3.20
C GLN A 494 -29.16 -35.52 2.01
N VAL A 495 -28.33 -35.17 1.07
CA VAL A 495 -28.71 -34.49 -0.18
C VAL A 495 -29.20 -35.52 -1.21
N ILE A 496 -28.56 -36.69 -1.30
CA ILE A 496 -28.83 -37.71 -2.33
C ILE A 496 -30.04 -38.55 -1.98
N LEU A 497 -30.13 -39.04 -0.75
CA LEU A 497 -31.18 -40.00 -0.34
C LEU A 497 -32.63 -39.49 -0.56
N PRO A 498 -32.98 -38.21 -0.28
CA PRO A 498 -34.31 -37.70 -0.56
C PRO A 498 -34.70 -37.79 -2.04
N VAL A 499 -33.72 -37.50 -2.94
CA VAL A 499 -33.96 -37.53 -4.39
C VAL A 499 -34.20 -38.98 -4.87
N LEU A 500 -33.39 -39.93 -4.41
CA LEU A 500 -33.60 -41.35 -4.72
C LEU A 500 -34.96 -41.84 -4.22
N ARG A 501 -35.35 -41.52 -2.96
CA ARG A 501 -36.64 -41.92 -2.37
C ARG A 501 -37.83 -41.31 -3.11
N GLN A 502 -37.72 -40.04 -3.54
CA GLN A 502 -38.78 -39.37 -4.31
C GLN A 502 -39.12 -40.12 -5.59
N HIS A 503 -38.12 -40.78 -6.21
CA HIS A 503 -38.30 -41.54 -7.45
C HIS A 503 -38.42 -43.07 -7.23
N GLY A 504 -38.51 -43.53 -5.96
CA GLY A 504 -38.67 -44.92 -5.63
C GLY A 504 -37.45 -45.81 -5.97
N LEU A 505 -36.25 -45.22 -6.04
CA LEU A 505 -35.01 -45.90 -6.42
C LEU A 505 -34.28 -46.42 -5.19
N SER A 506 -33.71 -47.63 -5.34
CA SER A 506 -32.75 -48.20 -4.38
C SER A 506 -31.40 -47.41 -4.44
N THR A 507 -30.68 -47.37 -3.33
CA THR A 507 -29.33 -46.83 -3.28
C THR A 507 -28.35 -47.55 -4.19
N ASP A 508 -28.58 -48.84 -4.50
CA ASP A 508 -27.81 -49.64 -5.45
C ASP A 508 -27.89 -49.16 -6.90
N ALA A 509 -28.90 -48.31 -7.19
CA ALA A 509 -29.08 -47.76 -8.53
C ALA A 509 -28.07 -46.62 -8.85
N LEU A 510 -27.34 -46.13 -7.84
CA LEU A 510 -26.36 -45.04 -7.98
C LEU A 510 -24.98 -45.48 -7.50
N VAL A 511 -24.00 -45.11 -8.26
CA VAL A 511 -22.58 -45.22 -7.90
C VAL A 511 -21.97 -43.83 -7.96
N LEU A 512 -21.28 -43.41 -6.92
CA LEU A 512 -20.60 -42.14 -6.89
C LEU A 512 -19.13 -42.29 -7.29
N ASP A 513 -18.74 -41.56 -8.28
CA ASP A 513 -17.38 -41.47 -8.76
C ASP A 513 -16.59 -40.42 -7.96
N ILE A 514 -15.49 -40.81 -7.33
CA ILE A 514 -14.66 -40.00 -6.45
C ILE A 514 -13.24 -39.98 -7.03
N ASP A 515 -12.69 -38.81 -7.27
CA ASP A 515 -11.34 -38.70 -7.84
C ASP A 515 -10.26 -39.07 -6.82
N GLU A 516 -9.18 -39.71 -7.32
CA GLU A 516 -8.04 -40.12 -6.49
C GLU A 516 -7.44 -38.92 -5.72
N ASP A 517 -7.38 -37.73 -6.32
CA ASP A 517 -6.85 -36.51 -5.69
C ASP A 517 -7.67 -36.09 -4.47
N MET A 518 -8.97 -36.31 -4.41
CA MET A 518 -9.83 -36.01 -3.24
C MET A 518 -9.48 -36.85 -2.01
N VAL A 519 -8.98 -38.05 -2.24
CA VAL A 519 -8.65 -38.99 -1.15
C VAL A 519 -7.28 -38.71 -0.54
N THR A 520 -6.39 -38.04 -1.27
CA THR A 520 -5.02 -37.77 -0.84
C THR A 520 -4.88 -36.50 0.00
N GLN A 521 -5.78 -35.53 -0.13
CA GLN A 521 -5.65 -34.18 0.46
C GLN A 521 -6.03 -34.12 1.95
N ASP A 522 -7.07 -34.85 2.42
CA ASP A 522 -7.47 -34.84 3.85
C ASP A 522 -8.06 -36.19 4.27
N SER A 523 -7.18 -37.13 4.63
CA SER A 523 -7.52 -38.54 4.81
C SER A 523 -8.57 -38.81 5.90
N ARG A 524 -8.73 -37.97 6.95
CA ARG A 524 -9.71 -38.23 8.02
C ARG A 524 -11.12 -37.79 7.64
N GLU A 525 -11.26 -36.57 7.11
CA GLU A 525 -12.55 -36.04 6.69
C GLU A 525 -13.11 -36.84 5.52
N THR A 526 -12.28 -37.13 4.53
CA THR A 526 -12.61 -37.97 3.37
C THR A 526 -13.12 -39.34 3.79
N LEU A 527 -12.42 -40.04 4.71
CA LEU A 527 -12.84 -41.34 5.22
C LEU A 527 -14.19 -41.26 5.97
N ALA A 528 -14.44 -40.19 6.70
CA ALA A 528 -15.72 -39.96 7.40
C ALA A 528 -16.89 -39.81 6.40
N VAL A 529 -16.70 -39.02 5.32
CA VAL A 529 -17.69 -38.88 4.24
C VAL A 529 -17.97 -40.22 3.55
N MET A 530 -16.93 -40.94 3.18
CA MET A 530 -17.06 -42.25 2.54
C MET A 530 -17.76 -43.27 3.45
N ALA A 531 -17.47 -43.29 4.75
CA ALA A 531 -18.13 -44.12 5.73
C ALA A 531 -19.62 -43.80 5.86
N GLY A 532 -20.00 -42.51 5.84
CA GLY A 532 -21.39 -42.05 5.84
C GLY A 532 -22.15 -42.48 4.61
N LEU A 533 -21.57 -42.33 3.42
CA LEU A 533 -22.14 -42.79 2.15
C LEU A 533 -22.35 -44.29 2.14
N ARG A 534 -21.38 -45.08 2.59
CA ARG A 534 -21.48 -46.54 2.70
C ARG A 534 -22.53 -46.98 3.70
N ALA A 535 -22.62 -46.33 4.85
CA ALA A 535 -23.68 -46.57 5.86
C ALA A 535 -25.08 -46.28 5.31
N ALA A 536 -25.19 -45.30 4.41
CA ALA A 536 -26.40 -45.00 3.67
C ALA A 536 -26.72 -46.02 2.53
N GLY A 537 -25.83 -46.94 2.25
CA GLY A 537 -25.99 -47.96 1.20
C GLY A 537 -25.60 -47.45 -0.20
N ILE A 538 -24.92 -46.30 -0.31
CA ILE A 538 -24.50 -45.75 -1.59
C ILE A 538 -23.11 -46.32 -1.93
N ARG A 539 -23.00 -46.85 -3.15
CA ARG A 539 -21.76 -47.43 -3.66
C ARG A 539 -20.86 -46.35 -4.23
N MET A 540 -19.53 -46.55 -4.14
CA MET A 540 -18.53 -45.62 -4.59
C MET A 540 -17.50 -46.28 -5.51
N ALA A 541 -17.04 -45.54 -6.52
CA ALA A 541 -15.92 -45.91 -7.37
C ALA A 541 -14.82 -44.89 -7.26
N LEU A 542 -13.56 -45.31 -7.14
CA LEU A 542 -12.41 -44.42 -7.21
C LEU A 542 -12.00 -44.25 -8.67
N THR A 543 -12.02 -43.00 -9.16
CA THR A 543 -11.70 -42.67 -10.57
C THR A 543 -10.28 -42.13 -10.74
N GLU A 544 -9.81 -42.10 -11.99
CA GLU A 544 -8.46 -41.69 -12.38
C GLU A 544 -7.34 -42.49 -11.68
N PHE A 545 -7.66 -43.73 -11.28
CA PHE A 545 -6.74 -44.57 -10.55
C PHE A 545 -5.46 -44.84 -11.33
N GLY A 546 -4.33 -44.58 -10.68
CA GLY A 546 -2.99 -44.77 -11.24
C GLY A 546 -2.37 -43.47 -11.79
N SER A 547 -3.12 -42.37 -11.93
CA SER A 547 -2.59 -41.06 -12.33
C SER A 547 -2.02 -40.27 -11.17
N GLY A 548 -2.43 -40.58 -9.93
CA GLY A 548 -2.04 -39.91 -8.68
C GLY A 548 -0.95 -40.64 -7.90
N CYS A 549 -0.61 -40.12 -6.73
CA CYS A 549 0.40 -40.64 -5.81
C CYS A 549 -0.22 -41.22 -4.53
N SER A 550 -1.35 -41.90 -4.60
CA SER A 550 -2.00 -42.46 -3.41
C SER A 550 -1.14 -43.50 -2.70
N ALA A 551 -0.93 -43.33 -1.40
CA ALA A 551 -0.22 -44.30 -0.59
C ALA A 551 -1.05 -45.61 -0.47
N TRP A 552 -0.43 -46.75 -0.72
CA TRP A 552 -1.06 -48.08 -0.67
C TRP A 552 -1.84 -48.36 0.62
N GLY A 553 -1.35 -47.86 1.74
CA GLY A 553 -2.01 -48.03 3.04
C GLY A 553 -3.34 -47.35 3.13
N THR A 554 -3.55 -46.26 2.40
CA THR A 554 -4.83 -45.50 2.35
C THR A 554 -5.84 -46.25 1.47
N LEU A 555 -5.45 -46.71 0.28
CA LEU A 555 -6.32 -47.38 -0.66
C LEU A 555 -6.99 -48.63 -0.08
N SER A 556 -6.26 -49.41 0.72
CA SER A 556 -6.78 -50.65 1.34
C SER A 556 -7.86 -50.42 2.39
N GLN A 557 -8.01 -49.18 2.91
CA GLN A 557 -8.98 -48.79 3.92
C GLN A 557 -10.23 -48.14 3.33
N LEU A 558 -10.20 -47.81 2.03
CA LEU A 558 -11.30 -47.09 1.38
C LEU A 558 -12.51 -48.01 1.20
N PRO A 559 -13.73 -47.56 1.57
CA PRO A 559 -14.96 -48.33 1.41
C PRO A 559 -15.51 -48.23 -0.02
N ILE A 560 -14.69 -48.50 -1.04
CA ILE A 560 -15.04 -48.43 -2.45
C ILE A 560 -15.56 -49.78 -2.99
N SER A 561 -16.29 -49.73 -4.08
CA SER A 561 -16.84 -50.90 -4.77
C SER A 561 -16.10 -51.21 -6.08
N TRP A 562 -15.48 -50.22 -6.70
CA TRP A 562 -14.73 -50.33 -7.94
C TRP A 562 -13.53 -49.37 -7.97
N LEU A 563 -12.52 -49.79 -8.75
CA LEU A 563 -11.42 -48.94 -9.18
C LEU A 563 -11.59 -48.65 -10.67
N LYS A 564 -11.76 -47.36 -11.05
CA LYS A 564 -11.79 -46.95 -12.46
C LYS A 564 -10.40 -46.51 -12.88
N LEU A 565 -9.82 -47.24 -13.83
CA LEU A 565 -8.52 -46.91 -14.41
C LEU A 565 -8.66 -45.65 -15.27
N ASP A 566 -7.67 -44.76 -15.17
CA ASP A 566 -7.56 -43.64 -16.10
C ASP A 566 -7.43 -44.14 -17.55
N ALA A 567 -8.06 -43.49 -18.49
CA ALA A 567 -8.10 -43.86 -19.91
C ALA A 567 -6.70 -44.03 -20.54
N THR A 568 -5.71 -43.29 -20.03
CA THR A 568 -4.31 -43.35 -20.51
C THR A 568 -3.67 -44.73 -20.30
N PHE A 569 -4.16 -45.53 -19.34
CA PHE A 569 -3.66 -46.89 -19.10
C PHE A 569 -4.26 -47.94 -20.03
N CYS A 570 -5.40 -47.66 -20.64
CA CYS A 570 -6.06 -48.52 -21.59
C CYS A 570 -5.68 -48.19 -23.06
N SER A 571 -5.09 -47.04 -23.32
CA SER A 571 -4.69 -46.61 -24.66
C SER A 571 -3.37 -47.23 -25.08
N GLY A 572 -3.32 -47.81 -26.31
CA GLY A 572 -2.10 -48.33 -26.90
C GLY A 572 -1.61 -49.66 -26.32
N ILE A 573 -2.47 -50.37 -25.57
CA ILE A 573 -2.15 -51.67 -24.93
C ILE A 573 -2.10 -52.84 -25.92
N GLU A 574 -2.63 -52.66 -27.13
CA GLU A 574 -2.55 -53.62 -28.23
C GLU A 574 -1.11 -53.89 -28.66
N ARG A 575 -0.20 -52.94 -28.39
CA ARG A 575 1.22 -53.06 -28.66
C ARG A 575 1.95 -53.67 -27.47
N GLU A 576 2.82 -54.64 -27.72
CA GLU A 576 3.70 -55.15 -26.67
C GLU A 576 4.68 -54.06 -26.26
N GLY A 577 4.79 -53.81 -24.93
CA GLY A 577 5.69 -52.78 -24.44
C GLY A 577 5.36 -52.28 -23.03
N GLU A 578 5.77 -51.04 -22.76
CA GLU A 578 5.58 -50.40 -21.47
C GLU A 578 4.09 -50.19 -21.10
N PRO A 579 3.16 -49.79 -22.01
CA PRO A 579 1.74 -49.62 -21.66
C PRO A 579 1.13 -50.94 -21.15
N ARG A 580 1.36 -52.06 -21.83
CA ARG A 580 0.84 -53.37 -21.42
C ARG A 580 1.43 -53.83 -20.09
N ARG A 581 2.70 -53.55 -19.79
CA ARG A 581 3.33 -53.84 -18.49
C ARG A 581 2.73 -53.03 -17.37
N ARG A 582 2.50 -51.73 -17.58
CA ARG A 582 1.84 -50.86 -16.59
C ARG A 582 0.44 -51.37 -16.26
N LEU A 583 -0.36 -51.68 -17.26
CA LEU A 583 -1.69 -52.24 -17.08
C LEU A 583 -1.65 -53.53 -16.26
N LYS A 584 -0.76 -54.49 -16.58
CA LYS A 584 -0.58 -55.72 -15.81
C LYS A 584 -0.27 -55.49 -14.35
N THR A 585 0.53 -54.45 -14.05
CA THR A 585 0.86 -54.09 -12.67
C THR A 585 -0.38 -53.57 -11.93
N LEU A 586 -1.20 -52.71 -12.58
CA LEU A 586 -2.45 -52.21 -11.99
C LEU A 586 -3.46 -53.33 -11.74
N PHE A 587 -3.58 -54.31 -12.65
CA PHE A 587 -4.42 -55.48 -12.45
C PHE A 587 -3.95 -56.35 -11.27
N ALA A 588 -2.64 -56.57 -11.14
CA ALA A 588 -2.08 -57.29 -9.99
C ALA A 588 -2.36 -56.55 -8.68
N LEU A 589 -2.28 -55.22 -8.69
CA LEU A 589 -2.59 -54.36 -7.57
C LEU A 589 -4.07 -54.45 -7.17
N ALA A 590 -4.99 -54.27 -8.10
CA ALA A 590 -6.43 -54.37 -7.85
C ALA A 590 -6.81 -55.74 -7.26
N ARG A 591 -6.15 -56.82 -7.72
CA ARG A 591 -6.30 -58.18 -7.16
C ARG A 591 -5.87 -58.25 -5.70
N VAL A 592 -4.73 -57.67 -5.34
CA VAL A 592 -4.26 -57.62 -3.96
C VAL A 592 -5.22 -56.80 -3.07
N LEU A 593 -5.78 -55.73 -3.59
CA LEU A 593 -6.79 -54.93 -2.92
C LEU A 593 -8.19 -55.55 -2.89
N GLN A 594 -8.40 -56.67 -3.60
CA GLN A 594 -9.70 -57.35 -3.77
C GLN A 594 -10.78 -56.42 -4.32
N GLN A 595 -10.40 -55.47 -5.18
CA GLN A 595 -11.30 -54.50 -5.78
C GLN A 595 -11.50 -54.81 -7.28
N PRO A 596 -12.75 -54.87 -7.78
CA PRO A 596 -13.02 -55.02 -9.19
C PRO A 596 -12.65 -53.76 -9.97
N LEU A 597 -12.19 -53.97 -11.23
CA LEU A 597 -11.74 -52.91 -12.12
C LEU A 597 -12.81 -52.47 -13.11
N ILE A 598 -12.80 -51.20 -13.43
CA ILE A 598 -13.47 -50.59 -14.60
C ILE A 598 -12.35 -50.01 -15.48
N CYS A 599 -12.20 -50.54 -16.70
CA CYS A 599 -11.25 -50.02 -17.69
C CYS A 599 -11.93 -48.94 -18.54
N CYS A 600 -11.52 -47.70 -18.38
CA CYS A 600 -12.10 -46.55 -19.09
C CYS A 600 -11.30 -46.24 -20.38
N GLY A 601 -11.99 -45.65 -21.38
CA GLY A 601 -11.38 -45.09 -22.59
C GLY A 601 -10.92 -46.15 -23.61
N VAL A 602 -11.50 -47.35 -23.61
CA VAL A 602 -11.20 -48.39 -24.59
C VAL A 602 -11.83 -48.05 -25.94
N GLN A 603 -11.01 -47.78 -26.94
CA GLN A 603 -11.44 -47.26 -28.23
C GLN A 603 -11.46 -48.30 -29.35
N HIS A 604 -10.64 -49.34 -29.25
CA HIS A 604 -10.42 -50.33 -30.32
C HIS A 604 -10.66 -51.77 -29.86
N ALA A 605 -11.16 -52.62 -30.76
CA ALA A 605 -11.38 -54.04 -30.51
C ALA A 605 -10.11 -54.80 -30.09
N ALA A 606 -8.95 -54.40 -30.62
CA ALA A 606 -7.66 -54.99 -30.26
C ALA A 606 -7.29 -54.75 -28.78
N GLU A 607 -7.72 -53.67 -28.18
CA GLU A 607 -7.55 -53.37 -26.74
C GLU A 607 -8.42 -54.30 -25.89
N LEU A 608 -9.63 -54.66 -26.36
CA LEU A 608 -10.53 -55.62 -25.68
C LEU A 608 -9.91 -57.03 -25.65
N GLU A 609 -9.25 -57.49 -26.73
CA GLU A 609 -8.55 -58.77 -26.77
C GLU A 609 -7.46 -58.83 -25.69
N VAL A 610 -6.70 -57.77 -25.54
CA VAL A 610 -5.67 -57.69 -24.49
C VAL A 610 -6.27 -57.72 -23.08
N LEU A 611 -7.41 -57.04 -22.87
CA LEU A 611 -8.12 -57.04 -21.58
C LEU A 611 -8.68 -58.44 -21.25
N GLU A 612 -9.14 -59.19 -22.25
CA GLU A 612 -9.62 -60.58 -22.08
C GLU A 612 -8.49 -61.53 -21.67
N GLU A 613 -7.29 -61.36 -22.22
CA GLU A 613 -6.11 -62.13 -21.80
C GLU A 613 -5.73 -61.92 -20.32
N MET A 614 -6.18 -60.83 -19.67
CA MET A 614 -5.91 -60.59 -18.25
C MET A 614 -6.71 -61.53 -17.32
N GLY A 615 -7.72 -62.23 -17.86
CA GLY A 615 -8.38 -63.39 -17.22
C GLY A 615 -9.24 -63.05 -16.00
N GLN A 616 -9.77 -61.85 -15.89
CA GLN A 616 -10.68 -61.44 -14.82
C GLN A 616 -11.96 -60.82 -15.41
N PRO A 617 -13.13 -61.04 -14.79
CA PRO A 617 -14.32 -60.29 -15.12
C PRO A 617 -14.10 -58.85 -14.76
N LEU A 618 -14.32 -57.94 -15.70
CA LEU A 618 -14.13 -56.50 -15.53
C LEU A 618 -15.24 -55.73 -16.25
N LEU A 619 -15.44 -54.50 -15.82
CA LEU A 619 -16.27 -53.58 -16.57
C LEU A 619 -15.39 -52.75 -17.53
N VAL A 620 -15.91 -52.53 -18.73
CA VAL A 620 -15.22 -51.78 -19.78
C VAL A 620 -16.13 -50.63 -20.20
N GLN A 621 -15.51 -49.47 -20.38
CA GLN A 621 -16.12 -48.25 -20.87
C GLN A 621 -15.30 -47.70 -22.03
N GLY A 622 -15.98 -47.29 -23.09
CA GLY A 622 -15.35 -46.67 -24.27
C GLY A 622 -16.07 -47.02 -25.57
N ASP A 623 -15.65 -46.40 -26.65
CA ASP A 623 -16.35 -46.51 -27.95
C ASP A 623 -16.27 -47.91 -28.55
N ALA A 624 -15.27 -48.71 -28.16
CA ALA A 624 -15.19 -50.12 -28.57
C ALA A 624 -16.36 -50.98 -28.05
N VAL A 625 -16.98 -50.63 -26.92
CA VAL A 625 -18.09 -51.37 -26.30
C VAL A 625 -19.42 -50.64 -26.37
N GLY A 626 -19.43 -49.33 -26.50
CA GLY A 626 -20.63 -48.53 -26.65
C GLY A 626 -20.32 -47.02 -26.71
N GLU A 627 -20.86 -46.40 -27.75
CA GLU A 627 -20.78 -44.93 -27.92
C GLU A 627 -21.60 -44.21 -26.83
N VAL A 628 -21.38 -42.93 -26.70
CA VAL A 628 -22.18 -42.05 -25.83
C VAL A 628 -23.58 -41.92 -26.40
N LEU A 629 -24.60 -42.23 -25.62
CA LEU A 629 -26.01 -42.23 -25.97
C LEU A 629 -26.72 -41.04 -25.34
N SER A 630 -27.72 -40.49 -26.03
CA SER A 630 -28.70 -39.63 -25.38
C SER A 630 -29.58 -40.46 -24.43
N ALA A 631 -30.12 -39.81 -23.42
CA ALA A 631 -31.00 -40.48 -22.44
C ALA A 631 -32.24 -41.16 -23.07
N GLU A 632 -32.68 -40.69 -24.23
CA GLU A 632 -33.81 -41.25 -24.98
C GLU A 632 -33.42 -42.56 -25.72
N GLU A 633 -32.19 -42.63 -26.17
CA GLU A 633 -31.66 -43.78 -26.92
C GLU A 633 -31.30 -44.99 -26.03
N VAL A 634 -31.02 -44.74 -24.73
CA VAL A 634 -30.59 -45.81 -23.79
C VAL A 634 -31.57 -46.97 -23.74
N GLY A 635 -32.87 -46.68 -23.63
CA GLY A 635 -33.89 -47.72 -23.51
C GLY A 635 -33.97 -48.62 -24.74
N SER A 636 -33.86 -48.07 -25.95
CA SER A 636 -33.83 -48.84 -27.20
C SER A 636 -32.53 -49.61 -27.34
N TRP A 637 -31.39 -48.99 -27.00
CA TRP A 637 -30.08 -49.63 -27.07
C TRP A 637 -29.97 -50.84 -26.13
N LEU A 638 -30.47 -50.74 -24.87
CA LEU A 638 -30.47 -51.86 -23.90
C LEU A 638 -31.29 -53.06 -24.41
N ARG A 639 -32.45 -52.83 -24.99
CA ARG A 639 -33.30 -53.89 -25.53
C ARG A 639 -32.67 -54.67 -26.69
N HIS A 640 -31.85 -54.05 -27.48
CA HIS A 640 -31.18 -54.69 -28.60
C HIS A 640 -29.92 -55.51 -28.20
N ARG A 641 -29.36 -55.25 -27.02
CA ARG A 641 -28.09 -55.83 -26.58
C ARG A 641 -28.18 -56.84 -25.44
N GLN A 642 -29.33 -56.98 -24.80
CA GLN A 642 -29.54 -58.07 -23.82
C GLN A 642 -29.79 -59.37 -24.56
N PRO A 643 -29.02 -60.45 -24.25
CA PRO A 643 -29.34 -61.76 -24.81
C PRO A 643 -30.74 -62.18 -24.31
N ARG A 644 -31.61 -62.59 -25.23
CA ARG A 644 -32.93 -63.17 -24.96
C ARG A 644 -32.84 -64.43 -24.13
#